data_3d961f5b067aca95f612d02001dd5755
#
_entry.id   3d961f5b067aca95f612d02001dd5755
#
_cell.length_a   1.000
_cell.length_b   1.000
_cell.length_c   1.000
_cell.angle_alpha   90.00
_cell.angle_beta   90.00
_cell.angle_gamma   90.00
#
_symmetry.space_group_name_H-M   'P 1'
#
loop_
_entity.id
_entity.type
_entity.pdbx_description
1 polymer ?
#
loop_
_entity_poly.entity_id
_entity_poly.type
_entity_poly.pdbx_seq_one_letter_code
_entity_poly.pdbx_strand_id
1 'polypeptide(L)'
;MRSVLVPPAEHHKVLFEPIDIGPKTLRNRLYNVPHGTAYGTLRPATWASYRAARAEGGWAVVSTEFSSVDPSSDEWPLHSSDIWDEEDACRHKLMVDSVHDHGALASIELHHGGVHALRRLSREPALSASGMSSDLPPPACPPGTPKIMSRNDIERVQQSFVNAAVRARDVGYDIVDVLAGYGYLCAQFLSPFHNHRTDGYGGSLGNRARFWLETLSQVRDAVGGDCAIATRLAVETQGPWGQSIDDTVALVRMADPLVDLWDLNVGSLDWGSDISPSRVIPEGRNLELFGRVRRAAQKPVVGVSRLTSPDLMAQAVRSGLIDIVGSARQSIADPFFPQKVLEGRTEDIRECMGINHCISSLDRGNLTCAQNATSGEEFRRGWHPERFDVLARPEVSVLVVGAGPAGMEAAIGLAKRGADMVHLVDAAEHLGGHLRPVGRLSGLQEWTRFIDHRMIQIGKLPNLQFIPSTRLDADDIRDYGASHVVVATGAQWSGTGLTPGTHAPLEGVVEGADWVFTPEQLLIEGRRPVEGSQVTVYDAEGYYMGAGVAQLLADEGYKVDLVTPHAQVAAEADMTLEGSAIRDSLHGSGVAMHREVLLSAAQFGRIYGVGQFEEPFTLETDALVLVTVRVPVDGLYQELVRDHEALEEAGIEAVHCIGDALSPRPLADVTFEGHRLAREFESPNPAIALPYKREPLRLVRRGAFSDPLD
;
A
#
# COMPACT_ATOMS: atom_id res chain seq x y z
N MET A 1 18.00 25.02 -16.34
CA MET A 1 17.46 26.25 -15.71
C MET A 1 17.41 26.02 -14.20
N ARG A 2 18.02 26.91 -13.38
CA ARG A 2 17.82 26.85 -11.93
C ARG A 2 16.35 27.26 -11.70
N SER A 3 15.52 26.32 -11.21
CA SER A 3 14.17 26.64 -10.77
C SER A 3 14.27 27.76 -9.72
N VAL A 4 13.53 28.83 -9.93
CA VAL A 4 13.32 29.83 -8.86
C VAL A 4 12.61 29.10 -7.75
N LEU A 5 13.32 28.84 -6.64
CA LEU A 5 12.72 28.24 -5.45
C LEU A 5 11.61 29.16 -4.94
N VAL A 6 10.38 28.73 -5.09
CA VAL A 6 9.23 29.42 -4.46
C VAL A 6 9.24 28.98 -3.00
N PRO A 7 9.26 29.90 -2.03
CA PRO A 7 9.22 29.50 -0.61
C PRO A 7 7.90 28.78 -0.29
N PRO A 8 7.88 27.93 0.74
CA PRO A 8 6.65 27.27 1.15
C PRO A 8 5.58 28.32 1.47
N ALA A 9 4.33 27.97 1.18
CA ALA A 9 3.23 28.82 1.56
C ALA A 9 3.32 29.14 3.07
N GLU A 10 2.99 30.36 3.46
CA GLU A 10 3.17 30.83 4.86
C GLU A 10 2.57 29.87 5.89
N HIS A 11 1.41 29.29 5.55
CA HIS A 11 0.72 28.33 6.41
C HIS A 11 1.37 26.94 6.49
N HIS A 12 2.31 26.60 5.60
CA HIS A 12 3.07 25.34 5.68
C HIS A 12 4.36 25.47 6.49
N LYS A 13 4.82 26.67 6.81
CA LYS A 13 6.10 26.89 7.51
C LYS A 13 6.19 26.15 8.83
N VAL A 14 5.09 25.98 9.54
CA VAL A 14 5.03 25.23 10.81
C VAL A 14 5.54 23.79 10.66
N LEU A 15 5.39 23.18 9.48
CA LEU A 15 5.87 21.82 9.21
C LEU A 15 7.41 21.75 9.16
N PHE A 16 8.09 22.89 8.94
CA PHE A 16 9.54 22.98 8.80
C PHE A 16 10.23 23.64 10.00
N GLU A 17 9.48 23.90 11.07
CA GLU A 17 10.06 24.30 12.34
C GLU A 17 10.72 23.10 13.02
N PRO A 18 11.97 23.25 13.52
CA PRO A 18 12.62 22.17 14.25
C PRO A 18 11.90 21.89 15.57
N ILE A 19 12.07 20.68 16.09
CA ILE A 19 11.51 20.25 17.36
C ILE A 19 12.45 19.29 18.07
N ASP A 20 12.63 19.49 19.38
CA ASP A 20 13.48 18.62 20.21
C ASP A 20 12.71 17.43 20.75
N ILE A 21 13.36 16.26 20.71
CA ILE A 21 12.90 15.00 21.27
C ILE A 21 14.02 14.38 22.11
N GLY A 22 14.01 14.63 23.41
CA GLY A 22 15.12 14.21 24.30
C GLY A 22 16.46 14.79 23.84
N PRO A 23 17.47 13.94 23.56
CA PRO A 23 18.80 14.38 23.15
C PRO A 23 18.91 14.73 21.66
N LYS A 24 17.84 14.60 20.87
CA LYS A 24 17.84 14.79 19.41
C LYS A 24 16.94 15.95 19.00
N THR A 25 17.30 16.61 17.89
CA THR A 25 16.50 17.65 17.26
C THR A 25 16.07 17.22 15.87
N LEU A 26 14.78 17.19 15.60
CA LEU A 26 14.23 17.01 14.26
C LEU A 26 14.34 18.31 13.47
N ARG A 27 14.87 18.25 12.24
CA ARG A 27 14.99 19.41 11.34
C ARG A 27 13.65 19.98 10.84
N ASN A 28 12.60 19.17 10.90
CA ASN A 28 11.22 19.54 10.55
C ASN A 28 10.25 18.58 11.27
N ARG A 29 8.93 18.79 11.12
CA ARG A 29 7.86 18.03 11.78
C ARG A 29 7.28 16.88 10.93
N LEU A 30 8.04 16.35 9.98
CA LEU A 30 7.61 15.29 9.07
C LEU A 30 8.41 14.01 9.36
N TYR A 31 7.72 13.01 9.85
CA TYR A 31 8.28 11.75 10.35
C TYR A 31 7.82 10.58 9.48
N ASN A 32 8.74 9.91 8.79
CA ASN A 32 8.46 8.65 8.11
C ASN A 32 8.40 7.53 9.16
N VAL A 33 7.19 7.25 9.65
CA VAL A 33 6.93 6.30 10.74
C VAL A 33 7.20 4.86 10.32
N PRO A 34 7.40 3.94 11.28
CA PRO A 34 7.56 2.52 11.02
C PRO A 34 6.44 1.96 10.13
N HIS A 35 6.84 1.21 9.10
CA HIS A 35 5.94 0.51 8.18
C HIS A 35 6.64 -0.64 7.49
N GLY A 36 5.93 -1.75 7.30
CA GLY A 36 6.43 -2.94 6.62
C GLY A 36 6.82 -2.67 5.17
N THR A 37 7.89 -3.29 4.72
CA THR A 37 8.41 -3.19 3.35
C THR A 37 8.57 -4.54 2.67
N ALA A 38 8.56 -5.63 3.42
CA ALA A 38 8.94 -6.98 3.00
C ALA A 38 10.42 -7.10 2.59
N TYR A 39 11.26 -6.15 2.99
CA TYR A 39 12.71 -6.17 2.73
C TYR A 39 13.48 -6.56 3.98
N GLY A 40 13.38 -5.76 5.03
CA GLY A 40 14.00 -5.98 6.33
C GLY A 40 15.45 -6.44 6.25
N THR A 41 15.87 -7.24 7.21
CA THR A 41 17.21 -7.82 7.25
C THR A 41 17.47 -8.87 6.16
N LEU A 42 16.45 -9.38 5.48
CA LEU A 42 16.60 -10.33 4.37
C LEU A 42 17.10 -9.67 3.08
N ARG A 43 16.79 -8.39 2.88
CA ARG A 43 17.17 -7.61 1.69
C ARG A 43 17.78 -6.26 2.09
N PRO A 44 18.91 -6.25 2.82
CA PRO A 44 19.41 -5.04 3.47
C PRO A 44 19.78 -3.92 2.50
N ALA A 45 20.28 -4.21 1.28
CA ALA A 45 20.59 -3.17 0.30
C ALA A 45 19.33 -2.56 -0.34
N THR A 46 18.32 -3.38 -0.64
CA THR A 46 17.01 -2.91 -1.08
C THR A 46 16.36 -2.04 -0.02
N TRP A 47 16.39 -2.50 1.22
CA TRP A 47 15.87 -1.80 2.38
C TRP A 47 16.55 -0.46 2.61
N ALA A 48 17.88 -0.42 2.62
CA ALA A 48 18.68 0.78 2.79
C ALA A 48 18.37 1.82 1.68
N SER A 49 18.34 1.40 0.41
CA SER A 49 18.06 2.30 -0.72
C SER A 49 16.63 2.85 -0.69
N TYR A 50 15.67 2.02 -0.31
CA TYR A 50 14.29 2.44 -0.12
C TYR A 50 14.18 3.52 0.97
N ARG A 51 14.84 3.33 2.14
CA ARG A 51 14.82 4.29 3.25
C ARG A 51 15.61 5.55 2.92
N ALA A 52 16.77 5.43 2.25
CA ALA A 52 17.58 6.55 1.80
C ALA A 52 16.81 7.53 0.90
N ALA A 53 15.96 7.03 -0.02
CA ALA A 53 15.14 7.89 -0.88
C ALA A 53 14.19 8.80 -0.08
N ARG A 54 13.70 8.36 1.08
CA ARG A 54 12.87 9.19 1.98
C ARG A 54 13.72 10.22 2.70
N ALA A 55 14.90 9.82 3.19
CA ALA A 55 15.83 10.76 3.82
C ALA A 55 16.27 11.86 2.86
N GLU A 56 16.62 11.50 1.60
CA GLU A 56 16.93 12.44 0.52
C GLU A 56 15.73 13.37 0.23
N GLY A 57 14.51 12.83 0.23
CA GLY A 57 13.27 13.59 0.00
C GLY A 57 12.88 14.54 1.12
N GLY A 58 13.67 14.60 2.21
CA GLY A 58 13.54 15.64 3.24
C GLY A 58 12.80 15.23 4.51
N TRP A 59 12.43 13.96 4.68
CA TRP A 59 11.87 13.49 5.95
C TRP A 59 12.88 13.68 7.08
N ALA A 60 12.43 14.20 8.23
CA ALA A 60 13.33 14.48 9.36
C ALA A 60 13.78 13.19 10.07
N VAL A 61 12.90 12.21 10.13
CA VAL A 61 13.16 10.88 10.67
C VAL A 61 12.73 9.84 9.66
N VAL A 62 13.52 8.79 9.52
CA VAL A 62 13.18 7.60 8.71
C VAL A 62 13.28 6.37 9.59
N SER A 63 12.15 5.65 9.72
CA SER A 63 12.07 4.46 10.58
C SER A 63 12.22 3.16 9.81
N THR A 64 12.54 2.11 10.56
CA THR A 64 12.42 0.71 10.10
C THR A 64 10.95 0.31 9.94
N GLU A 65 10.67 -0.93 9.64
CA GLU A 65 9.48 -1.65 10.08
C GLU A 65 9.65 -2.06 11.55
N PHE A 66 8.67 -2.80 12.11
CA PHE A 66 8.87 -3.44 13.41
C PHE A 66 10.03 -4.45 13.34
N SER A 67 10.93 -4.36 14.31
CA SER A 67 12.15 -5.18 14.38
C SER A 67 12.03 -6.15 15.56
N SER A 68 12.03 -7.45 15.26
CA SER A 68 11.91 -8.51 16.24
C SER A 68 13.14 -8.52 17.18
N VAL A 69 12.88 -8.57 18.48
CA VAL A 69 13.95 -8.52 19.52
C VAL A 69 14.42 -9.89 20.00
N ASP A 70 13.69 -10.96 19.64
CA ASP A 70 13.90 -12.30 20.19
C ASP A 70 13.43 -13.38 19.21
N PRO A 71 14.14 -14.51 19.05
CA PRO A 71 13.70 -15.59 18.13
C PRO A 71 12.32 -16.16 18.41
N SER A 72 11.78 -16.05 19.64
CA SER A 72 10.39 -16.43 19.93
C SER A 72 9.35 -15.47 19.32
N SER A 73 9.80 -14.34 18.77
CA SER A 73 9.05 -13.38 17.97
C SER A 73 9.34 -13.51 16.48
N ASP A 74 9.63 -14.69 15.99
CA ASP A 74 9.89 -14.98 14.59
C ASP A 74 8.68 -14.64 13.72
N GLU A 75 8.83 -13.68 12.81
CA GLU A 75 7.82 -13.17 11.89
C GLU A 75 7.99 -13.68 10.45
N TRP A 76 8.97 -14.56 10.20
CA TRP A 76 9.18 -15.08 8.85
C TRP A 76 7.95 -15.83 8.32
N PRO A 77 7.56 -15.65 7.04
CA PRO A 77 8.20 -14.92 5.94
C PRO A 77 7.78 -13.45 5.82
N LEU A 78 7.12 -12.89 6.82
CA LEU A 78 6.59 -11.53 6.75
C LEU A 78 7.68 -10.47 6.99
N HIS A 79 7.41 -9.37 6.88
CA HIS A 79 7.78 -7.99 6.59
C HIS A 79 8.61 -7.31 7.68
N SER A 80 9.08 -8.05 8.69
CA SER A 80 9.87 -7.51 9.79
C SER A 80 11.36 -7.51 9.49
N SER A 81 12.08 -6.73 10.25
CA SER A 81 13.51 -6.90 10.45
C SER A 81 13.74 -7.61 11.76
N ASP A 82 14.90 -8.22 11.90
CA ASP A 82 15.36 -8.85 13.14
C ASP A 82 16.55 -8.06 13.70
N ILE A 83 16.69 -8.01 15.03
CA ILE A 83 17.86 -7.44 15.68
C ILE A 83 18.30 -8.34 16.85
N TRP A 84 18.36 -9.64 16.57
CA TRP A 84 18.66 -10.67 17.58
C TRP A 84 20.14 -10.76 17.95
N ASP A 85 21.02 -10.50 16.96
CA ASP A 85 22.47 -10.67 17.10
C ASP A 85 23.26 -9.60 16.35
N GLU A 86 24.58 -9.76 16.31
CA GLU A 86 25.52 -8.83 15.66
C GLU A 86 25.46 -8.89 14.14
N GLU A 87 25.00 -10.00 13.55
CA GLU A 87 24.83 -10.09 12.09
C GLU A 87 23.65 -9.23 11.62
N ASP A 88 22.55 -9.26 12.36
CA ASP A 88 21.42 -8.36 12.12
C ASP A 88 21.84 -6.90 12.32
N ALA A 89 22.59 -6.59 13.37
CA ALA A 89 23.13 -5.26 13.64
C ALA A 89 23.94 -4.72 12.45
N CYS A 90 24.77 -5.54 11.80
CA CYS A 90 25.51 -5.14 10.61
C CYS A 90 24.60 -4.79 9.42
N ARG A 91 23.47 -5.48 9.26
CA ARG A 91 22.48 -5.19 8.21
C ARG A 91 21.74 -3.88 8.50
N HIS A 92 21.40 -3.65 9.76
CA HIS A 92 20.83 -2.37 10.21
C HIS A 92 21.77 -1.19 9.99
N LYS A 93 23.08 -1.38 10.19
CA LYS A 93 24.06 -0.32 9.97
C LYS A 93 24.04 0.21 8.54
N LEU A 94 23.88 -0.65 7.54
CA LEU A 94 23.77 -0.22 6.14
C LEU A 94 22.59 0.75 5.94
N MET A 95 21.44 0.47 6.55
CA MET A 95 20.27 1.33 6.48
C MET A 95 20.50 2.65 7.22
N VAL A 96 21.03 2.60 8.45
CA VAL A 96 21.32 3.78 9.26
C VAL A 96 22.26 4.73 8.54
N ASP A 97 23.39 4.21 8.04
CA ASP A 97 24.37 5.03 7.31
C ASP A 97 23.74 5.70 6.08
N SER A 98 22.93 4.93 5.31
CA SER A 98 22.25 5.46 4.12
C SER A 98 21.20 6.55 4.45
N VAL A 99 20.58 6.51 5.62
CA VAL A 99 19.67 7.56 6.10
C VAL A 99 20.45 8.79 6.54
N HIS A 100 21.53 8.59 7.30
CA HIS A 100 22.40 9.66 7.80
C HIS A 100 23.12 10.42 6.68
N ASP A 101 23.46 9.77 5.57
CA ASP A 101 24.08 10.42 4.39
C ASP A 101 23.23 11.58 3.85
N HIS A 102 21.92 11.58 4.13
CA HIS A 102 20.97 12.64 3.76
C HIS A 102 20.56 13.54 4.94
N GLY A 103 21.23 13.41 6.10
CA GLY A 103 21.00 14.26 7.27
C GLY A 103 19.63 14.06 7.94
N ALA A 104 18.99 12.93 7.75
CA ALA A 104 17.82 12.51 8.50
C ALA A 104 18.22 11.69 9.72
N LEU A 105 17.39 11.67 10.76
CA LEU A 105 17.55 10.77 11.90
C LEU A 105 17.02 9.37 11.55
N ALA A 106 17.67 8.34 12.05
CA ALA A 106 17.25 6.95 11.92
C ALA A 106 16.52 6.48 13.19
N SER A 107 15.35 5.83 13.01
CA SER A 107 14.56 5.26 14.10
C SER A 107 14.37 3.75 13.90
N ILE A 108 14.41 2.99 14.99
CA ILE A 108 14.07 1.57 15.01
C ILE A 108 12.87 1.31 15.91
N GLU A 109 11.91 0.51 15.43
CA GLU A 109 10.76 0.06 16.22
C GLU A 109 11.01 -1.35 16.73
N LEU A 110 11.24 -1.49 18.05
CA LEU A 110 11.48 -2.77 18.72
C LEU A 110 10.15 -3.45 19.07
N HIS A 111 10.07 -4.74 18.77
CA HIS A 111 8.81 -5.47 18.82
C HIS A 111 8.98 -6.92 19.25
N HIS A 112 7.93 -7.46 19.85
CA HIS A 112 7.74 -8.89 20.07
C HIS A 112 6.29 -9.25 19.73
N GLY A 113 6.09 -10.19 18.77
CA GLY A 113 4.80 -10.56 18.24
C GLY A 113 3.80 -11.11 19.26
N GLY A 114 4.29 -11.73 20.33
CA GLY A 114 3.41 -12.35 21.30
C GLY A 114 2.59 -13.48 20.68
N VAL A 115 1.26 -13.42 20.81
CA VAL A 115 0.37 -14.42 20.22
C VAL A 115 0.35 -14.41 18.70
N HIS A 116 0.76 -13.30 18.08
CA HIS A 116 0.81 -13.14 16.62
C HIS A 116 2.12 -13.61 15.99
N ALA A 117 3.12 -14.03 16.78
CA ALA A 117 4.37 -14.56 16.25
C ALA A 117 4.14 -15.77 15.34
N LEU A 118 4.69 -15.73 14.11
CA LEU A 118 4.45 -16.76 13.08
C LEU A 118 5.21 -18.05 13.35
N ARG A 119 6.38 -17.99 14.00
CA ARG A 119 7.16 -19.13 14.50
C ARG A 119 7.56 -20.16 13.44
N ARG A 120 7.69 -19.76 12.19
CA ARG A 120 7.97 -20.69 11.11
C ARG A 120 9.42 -21.14 11.05
N LEU A 121 10.35 -20.29 11.45
CA LEU A 121 11.78 -20.62 11.55
C LEU A 121 12.13 -21.19 12.92
N SER A 122 11.81 -20.45 13.98
CA SER A 122 12.16 -20.84 15.36
C SER A 122 11.42 -22.09 15.83
N ARG A 123 10.17 -22.27 15.40
CA ARG A 123 9.24 -23.30 15.86
C ARG A 123 8.99 -23.30 17.37
N GLU A 124 9.36 -22.22 18.04
CA GLU A 124 9.08 -22.00 19.46
C GLU A 124 7.60 -21.73 19.69
N PRO A 125 7.05 -22.02 20.89
CA PRO A 125 5.68 -21.65 21.20
C PRO A 125 5.53 -20.12 21.26
N ALA A 126 4.44 -19.58 20.69
CA ALA A 126 4.08 -18.18 20.88
C ALA A 126 3.96 -17.87 22.38
N LEU A 127 4.31 -16.66 22.78
CA LEU A 127 4.20 -16.20 24.15
C LEU A 127 2.95 -15.34 24.33
N SER A 128 2.32 -15.47 25.49
CA SER A 128 1.10 -14.73 25.82
C SER A 128 1.08 -14.27 27.26
N ALA A 129 0.43 -13.15 27.54
CA ALA A 129 0.19 -12.70 28.91
C ALA A 129 -0.60 -13.73 29.71
N SER A 130 -1.64 -14.35 29.14
CA SER A 130 -2.54 -15.25 29.85
C SER A 130 -3.08 -16.44 29.03
N GLY A 131 -2.40 -16.83 27.94
CA GLY A 131 -2.74 -18.02 27.15
C GLY A 131 -3.89 -17.83 26.17
N MET A 132 -4.34 -16.59 25.95
CA MET A 132 -5.33 -16.28 24.91
C MET A 132 -4.68 -16.38 23.54
N SER A 133 -5.32 -17.11 22.64
CA SER A 133 -4.88 -17.24 21.24
C SER A 133 -5.23 -15.99 20.45
N SER A 134 -4.53 -15.77 19.34
CA SER A 134 -4.97 -14.85 18.30
C SER A 134 -6.25 -15.36 17.65
N ASP A 135 -7.15 -14.47 17.28
CA ASP A 135 -8.36 -14.74 16.49
C ASP A 135 -8.16 -14.47 15.00
N LEU A 136 -6.95 -14.05 14.61
CA LEU A 136 -6.61 -13.91 13.19
C LEU A 136 -6.70 -15.27 12.47
N PRO A 137 -7.38 -15.33 11.31
CA PRO A 137 -7.51 -16.58 10.58
C PRO A 137 -6.15 -17.02 9.96
N PRO A 138 -5.94 -18.32 9.75
CA PRO A 138 -4.82 -18.78 8.92
C PRO A 138 -4.88 -18.15 7.50
N PRO A 139 -3.74 -17.82 6.86
CA PRO A 139 -2.37 -18.10 7.31
C PRO A 139 -1.75 -17.02 8.22
N ALA A 140 -2.50 -15.98 8.56
CA ALA A 140 -1.98 -14.82 9.31
C ALA A 140 -1.48 -15.17 10.71
N CYS A 141 -2.03 -16.21 11.34
CA CYS A 141 -1.52 -16.75 12.60
C CYS A 141 -1.59 -18.27 12.59
N PRO A 142 -0.52 -19.00 12.98
CA PRO A 142 -0.57 -20.45 13.11
C PRO A 142 -1.56 -20.87 14.22
N PRO A 143 -2.33 -21.96 14.01
CA PRO A 143 -3.20 -22.45 15.06
C PRO A 143 -2.40 -22.95 16.26
N GLY A 144 -2.96 -22.81 17.45
CA GLY A 144 -2.39 -23.32 18.69
C GLY A 144 -2.65 -22.42 19.89
N THR A 145 -2.45 -22.98 21.07
CA THR A 145 -2.54 -22.22 22.31
C THR A 145 -1.14 -21.70 22.69
N PRO A 146 -0.95 -20.39 22.86
CA PRO A 146 0.32 -19.84 23.22
C PRO A 146 0.70 -20.19 24.65
N LYS A 147 1.99 -20.22 24.95
CA LYS A 147 2.52 -20.41 26.30
C LYS A 147 2.22 -19.18 27.17
N ILE A 148 1.60 -19.39 28.33
CA ILE A 148 1.50 -18.33 29.34
C ILE A 148 2.91 -18.02 29.86
N MET A 149 3.30 -16.74 29.78
CA MET A 149 4.61 -16.30 30.24
C MET A 149 4.76 -16.49 31.76
N SER A 150 5.77 -17.25 32.18
CA SER A 150 6.27 -17.26 33.54
C SER A 150 7.01 -15.95 33.85
N ARG A 151 7.36 -15.74 35.11
CA ARG A 151 8.19 -14.60 35.49
C ARG A 151 9.56 -14.62 34.78
N ASN A 152 10.17 -15.78 34.65
CA ASN A 152 11.43 -15.93 33.93
C ASN A 152 11.28 -15.60 32.43
N ASP A 153 10.13 -15.94 31.78
CA ASP A 153 9.88 -15.55 30.38
C ASP A 153 9.76 -14.03 30.28
N ILE A 154 9.08 -13.37 31.22
CA ILE A 154 8.94 -11.92 31.28
C ILE A 154 10.34 -11.26 31.36
N GLU A 155 11.15 -11.67 32.33
CA GLU A 155 12.49 -11.14 32.54
C GLU A 155 13.39 -11.38 31.32
N ARG A 156 13.33 -12.57 30.72
CA ARG A 156 14.06 -12.89 29.47
C ARG A 156 13.68 -11.99 28.31
N VAL A 157 12.40 -11.81 28.06
CA VAL A 157 11.94 -10.98 26.95
C VAL A 157 12.25 -9.50 27.18
N GLN A 158 12.11 -8.99 28.42
CA GLN A 158 12.55 -7.64 28.77
C GLN A 158 14.05 -7.47 28.49
N GLN A 159 14.87 -8.45 28.84
CA GLN A 159 16.31 -8.42 28.54
C GLN A 159 16.59 -8.47 27.03
N SER A 160 15.76 -9.16 26.22
CA SER A 160 15.87 -9.15 24.75
C SER A 160 15.61 -7.75 24.18
N PHE A 161 14.61 -7.01 24.69
CA PHE A 161 14.40 -5.58 24.35
C PHE A 161 15.61 -4.72 24.68
N VAL A 162 16.20 -4.91 25.87
CA VAL A 162 17.41 -4.18 26.29
C VAL A 162 18.58 -4.47 25.35
N ASN A 163 18.84 -5.74 25.06
CA ASN A 163 19.93 -6.14 24.17
C ASN A 163 19.75 -5.57 22.75
N ALA A 164 18.52 -5.62 22.24
CA ALA A 164 18.16 -5.04 20.96
C ALA A 164 18.36 -3.51 20.92
N ALA A 165 17.97 -2.81 21.99
CA ALA A 165 18.16 -1.37 22.12
C ALA A 165 19.66 -0.97 22.19
N VAL A 166 20.48 -1.75 22.87
CA VAL A 166 21.94 -1.56 22.92
C VAL A 166 22.54 -1.74 21.53
N ARG A 167 22.19 -2.82 20.81
CA ARG A 167 22.63 -3.02 19.42
C ARG A 167 22.20 -1.86 18.52
N ALA A 168 20.94 -1.41 18.65
CA ALA A 168 20.41 -0.28 17.88
C ALA A 168 21.24 0.99 18.14
N ARG A 169 21.53 1.33 19.39
CA ARG A 169 22.42 2.44 19.75
C ARG A 169 23.80 2.28 19.10
N ASP A 170 24.40 1.10 19.22
CA ASP A 170 25.78 0.84 18.80
C ASP A 170 25.93 0.88 17.27
N VAL A 171 24.89 0.59 16.50
CA VAL A 171 24.89 0.78 15.03
C VAL A 171 24.52 2.19 14.60
N GLY A 172 24.09 3.06 15.54
CA GLY A 172 23.90 4.49 15.30
C GLY A 172 22.46 4.97 15.15
N TYR A 173 21.46 4.19 15.57
CA TYR A 173 20.09 4.71 15.62
C TYR A 173 19.96 5.90 16.57
N ASP A 174 19.21 6.91 16.16
CA ASP A 174 18.93 8.12 16.94
C ASP A 174 17.74 7.96 17.88
N ILE A 175 16.79 7.13 17.48
CA ILE A 175 15.52 6.89 18.18
C ILE A 175 15.30 5.39 18.33
N VAL A 176 15.05 4.95 19.56
CA VAL A 176 14.60 3.59 19.89
C VAL A 176 13.13 3.66 20.28
N ASP A 177 12.26 3.07 19.47
CA ASP A 177 10.83 3.03 19.67
C ASP A 177 10.40 1.65 20.20
N VAL A 178 9.71 1.61 21.33
CA VAL A 178 9.17 0.37 21.91
C VAL A 178 7.70 0.24 21.53
N LEU A 179 7.37 -0.78 20.72
CA LEU A 179 6.02 -0.98 20.22
C LEU A 179 5.07 -1.50 21.28
N ALA A 180 4.08 -0.70 21.64
CA ALA A 180 2.95 -1.04 22.53
C ALA A 180 1.59 -0.87 21.82
N GLY A 181 1.55 -1.17 20.53
CA GLY A 181 0.39 -1.05 19.68
C GLY A 181 0.04 -2.33 18.90
N TYR A 182 -0.96 -2.26 18.07
CA TYR A 182 -1.42 -3.27 17.11
C TYR A 182 -1.77 -4.66 17.69
N GLY A 183 -1.86 -4.81 19.01
CA GLY A 183 -2.14 -6.11 19.63
C GLY A 183 -0.90 -7.00 19.83
N TYR A 184 0.31 -6.48 19.66
CA TYR A 184 1.56 -7.20 19.94
C TYR A 184 1.85 -7.30 21.44
N LEU A 185 2.92 -7.95 21.85
CA LEU A 185 3.12 -8.43 23.23
C LEU A 185 2.92 -7.34 24.31
N CYS A 186 3.53 -6.15 24.15
CA CYS A 186 3.34 -5.06 25.11
C CYS A 186 1.85 -4.65 25.19
N ALA A 187 1.18 -4.50 24.04
CA ALA A 187 -0.23 -4.19 23.97
C ALA A 187 -1.12 -5.31 24.57
N GLN A 188 -0.71 -6.59 24.40
CA GLN A 188 -1.41 -7.72 25.03
C GLN A 188 -1.36 -7.65 26.56
N PHE A 189 -0.23 -7.25 27.14
CA PHE A 189 -0.15 -7.01 28.59
C PHE A 189 -1.04 -5.83 29.03
N LEU A 190 -1.10 -4.75 28.26
CA LEU A 190 -1.93 -3.58 28.53
C LEU A 190 -3.43 -3.89 28.43
N SER A 191 -3.81 -4.76 27.51
CA SER A 191 -5.20 -5.07 27.17
C SER A 191 -5.94 -5.83 28.27
N PRO A 192 -7.11 -5.37 28.74
CA PRO A 192 -7.94 -6.16 29.64
C PRO A 192 -8.55 -7.40 28.96
N PHE A 193 -8.60 -7.41 27.63
CA PHE A 193 -9.11 -8.54 26.84
C PHE A 193 -8.09 -9.68 26.76
N HIS A 194 -6.80 -9.37 26.57
CA HIS A 194 -5.74 -10.39 26.44
C HIS A 194 -5.08 -10.76 27.77
N ASN A 195 -5.18 -9.90 28.80
CA ASN A 195 -4.46 -10.07 30.05
C ASN A 195 -5.42 -10.40 31.22
N HIS A 196 -5.60 -11.68 31.46
CA HIS A 196 -6.38 -12.21 32.59
C HIS A 196 -5.51 -12.70 33.76
N ARG A 197 -4.27 -12.22 33.86
CA ARG A 197 -3.35 -12.59 34.96
C ARG A 197 -3.86 -12.11 36.31
N THR A 198 -3.58 -12.91 37.33
CA THR A 198 -3.95 -12.61 38.72
C THR A 198 -2.76 -12.25 39.60
N ASP A 199 -1.54 -12.17 38.98
CA ASP A 199 -0.31 -11.75 39.65
C ASP A 199 -0.04 -10.24 39.46
N GLY A 200 1.17 -9.78 39.81
CA GLY A 200 1.58 -8.38 39.69
C GLY A 200 1.60 -7.81 38.27
N TYR A 201 1.37 -8.61 37.23
CA TYR A 201 1.31 -8.18 35.82
C TYR A 201 -0.09 -8.17 35.24
N GLY A 202 -1.16 -8.36 36.05
CA GLY A 202 -2.54 -8.38 35.60
C GLY A 202 -3.50 -7.71 36.57
N GLY A 203 -4.79 -7.63 36.17
CA GLY A 203 -5.85 -6.99 36.95
C GLY A 203 -5.89 -5.48 36.78
N SER A 204 -5.39 -4.69 37.72
CA SER A 204 -5.44 -3.22 37.62
C SER A 204 -4.64 -2.67 36.44
N LEU A 205 -4.98 -1.47 35.95
CA LEU A 205 -4.27 -0.80 34.84
C LEU A 205 -2.77 -0.70 35.15
N GLY A 206 -2.38 -0.32 36.37
CA GLY A 206 -0.98 -0.23 36.77
C GLY A 206 -0.24 -1.56 36.72
N ASN A 207 -0.91 -2.67 37.07
CA ASN A 207 -0.31 -3.99 36.97
C ASN A 207 -0.20 -4.44 35.50
N ARG A 208 -1.21 -4.19 34.67
CA ARG A 208 -1.17 -4.49 33.24
C ARG A 208 -0.07 -3.67 32.53
N ALA A 209 0.15 -2.44 32.97
CA ALA A 209 1.21 -1.57 32.42
C ALA A 209 2.62 -1.98 32.85
N ARG A 210 2.78 -2.77 33.90
CA ARG A 210 4.07 -3.09 34.53
C ARG A 210 5.10 -3.65 33.55
N PHE A 211 4.74 -4.62 32.71
CA PHE A 211 5.64 -5.21 31.73
C PHE A 211 6.24 -4.14 30.80
N TRP A 212 5.41 -3.30 30.25
CA TRP A 212 5.79 -2.22 29.31
C TRP A 212 6.61 -1.12 30.03
N LEU A 213 6.19 -0.67 31.21
CA LEU A 213 6.90 0.37 31.99
C LEU A 213 8.29 -0.10 32.44
N GLU A 214 8.41 -1.33 32.89
CA GLU A 214 9.69 -1.94 33.27
C GLU A 214 10.61 -2.07 32.04
N THR A 215 10.07 -2.48 30.89
CA THR A 215 10.82 -2.55 29.62
C THR A 215 11.33 -1.16 29.22
N LEU A 216 10.47 -0.13 29.22
CA LEU A 216 10.88 1.25 28.91
C LEU A 216 11.97 1.75 29.85
N SER A 217 11.84 1.51 31.15
CA SER A 217 12.85 1.91 32.14
C SER A 217 14.19 1.24 31.90
N GLN A 218 14.20 -0.07 31.68
CA GLN A 218 15.40 -0.82 31.41
C GLN A 218 16.09 -0.42 30.09
N VAL A 219 15.30 -0.16 29.05
CA VAL A 219 15.81 0.35 27.76
C VAL A 219 16.43 1.75 27.97
N ARG A 220 15.74 2.65 28.68
CA ARG A 220 16.26 4.00 29.01
C ARG A 220 17.61 3.91 29.74
N ASP A 221 17.69 3.06 30.76
CA ASP A 221 18.91 2.89 31.52
C ASP A 221 20.07 2.33 30.67
N ALA A 222 19.77 1.45 29.73
CA ALA A 222 20.77 0.80 28.88
C ALA A 222 21.30 1.69 27.73
N VAL A 223 20.47 2.54 27.14
CA VAL A 223 20.90 3.42 26.04
C VAL A 223 21.35 4.80 26.51
N GLY A 224 21.04 5.18 27.76
CA GLY A 224 21.45 6.44 28.36
C GLY A 224 20.91 7.66 27.63
N GLY A 225 21.79 8.65 27.40
CA GLY A 225 21.49 9.91 26.71
C GLY A 225 21.84 9.90 25.23
N ASP A 226 22.24 8.78 24.65
CA ASP A 226 22.69 8.72 23.24
C ASP A 226 21.52 8.65 22.26
N CYS A 227 20.40 8.01 22.64
CA CYS A 227 19.20 7.86 21.85
C CYS A 227 17.99 8.52 22.52
N ALA A 228 17.08 9.06 21.71
CA ALA A 228 15.73 9.37 22.16
C ALA A 228 14.93 8.06 22.32
N ILE A 229 14.08 7.97 23.34
CA ILE A 229 13.17 6.85 23.54
C ILE A 229 11.79 7.26 23.08
N ALA A 230 11.27 6.53 22.11
CA ALA A 230 9.88 6.61 21.69
C ALA A 230 9.10 5.38 22.16
N THR A 231 7.79 5.49 22.17
CA THR A 231 6.89 4.33 22.26
C THR A 231 5.69 4.53 21.36
N ARG A 232 5.43 3.53 20.54
CA ARG A 232 4.19 3.51 19.75
C ARG A 232 3.08 2.92 20.60
N LEU A 233 2.07 3.74 20.88
CA LEU A 233 0.95 3.37 21.73
C LEU A 233 -0.37 3.40 20.94
N ALA A 234 -1.16 2.32 21.02
CA ALA A 234 -2.54 2.34 20.54
C ALA A 234 -3.37 3.24 21.44
N VAL A 235 -3.94 4.31 20.88
CA VAL A 235 -4.74 5.29 21.62
C VAL A 235 -6.08 4.71 22.02
N GLU A 236 -6.67 3.94 21.14
CA GLU A 236 -7.92 3.21 21.38
C GLU A 236 -7.86 1.93 20.56
N THR A 237 -8.29 0.83 21.16
CA THR A 237 -8.51 -0.41 20.44
C THR A 237 -10.00 -0.64 20.31
N GLN A 238 -10.47 -1.01 19.12
CA GLN A 238 -11.89 -1.20 18.88
C GLN A 238 -12.43 -2.43 19.61
N GLY A 239 -13.74 -2.42 19.80
CA GLY A 239 -14.49 -3.48 20.46
C GLY A 239 -14.80 -3.19 21.93
N PRO A 240 -15.78 -3.90 22.48
CA PRO A 240 -16.31 -3.63 23.83
C PRO A 240 -15.32 -3.93 24.97
N TRP A 241 -14.23 -4.63 24.65
CA TRP A 241 -13.22 -5.08 25.62
C TRP A 241 -11.86 -4.42 25.40
N GLY A 242 -11.78 -3.48 24.43
CA GLY A 242 -10.54 -2.82 24.06
C GLY A 242 -10.04 -1.82 25.11
N GLN A 243 -8.85 -1.30 24.86
CA GLN A 243 -8.28 -0.20 25.64
C GLN A 243 -9.04 1.09 25.32
N SER A 244 -9.53 1.76 26.35
CA SER A 244 -10.22 3.04 26.20
C SER A 244 -9.23 4.20 26.11
N ILE A 245 -9.69 5.32 25.55
CA ILE A 245 -8.90 6.57 25.53
C ILE A 245 -8.57 7.08 26.94
N ASP A 246 -9.41 6.83 27.93
CA ASP A 246 -9.16 7.25 29.32
C ASP A 246 -8.08 6.39 29.97
N ASP A 247 -8.06 5.06 29.70
CA ASP A 247 -6.94 4.19 30.06
C ASP A 247 -5.65 4.67 29.40
N THR A 248 -5.68 5.02 28.12
CA THR A 248 -4.51 5.54 27.38
C THR A 248 -3.99 6.83 27.99
N VAL A 249 -4.84 7.77 28.33
CA VAL A 249 -4.42 9.01 29.01
C VAL A 249 -3.76 8.70 30.37
N ALA A 250 -4.25 7.71 31.10
CA ALA A 250 -3.62 7.27 32.35
C ALA A 250 -2.26 6.61 32.10
N LEU A 251 -2.14 5.75 31.08
CA LEU A 251 -0.87 5.11 30.68
C LEU A 251 0.18 6.14 30.24
N VAL A 252 -0.23 7.14 29.47
CA VAL A 252 0.63 8.26 29.05
C VAL A 252 1.23 8.95 30.25
N ARG A 253 0.41 9.30 31.25
CA ARG A 253 0.92 9.94 32.49
C ARG A 253 1.91 9.08 33.27
N MET A 254 1.74 7.75 33.24
CA MET A 254 2.66 6.82 33.91
C MET A 254 4.01 6.73 33.21
N ALA A 255 4.00 6.70 31.88
CA ALA A 255 5.20 6.45 31.08
C ALA A 255 5.89 7.73 30.58
N ASP A 256 5.28 8.91 30.66
CA ASP A 256 5.82 10.16 30.18
C ASP A 256 7.24 10.50 30.72
N PRO A 257 7.59 10.17 31.97
CA PRO A 257 8.97 10.33 32.45
C PRO A 257 9.99 9.39 31.81
N LEU A 258 9.54 8.30 31.20
CA LEU A 258 10.40 7.25 30.62
C LEU A 258 10.62 7.42 29.11
N VAL A 259 9.89 8.31 28.44
CA VAL A 259 9.95 8.53 27.00
C VAL A 259 10.33 9.96 26.65
N ASP A 260 10.74 10.17 25.40
CA ASP A 260 11.02 11.48 24.82
C ASP A 260 10.03 11.83 23.71
N LEU A 261 9.34 10.82 23.18
CA LEU A 261 8.42 10.94 22.06
C LEU A 261 7.28 9.92 22.17
N TRP A 262 6.07 10.36 21.89
CA TRP A 262 4.91 9.51 21.71
C TRP A 262 4.63 9.29 20.23
N ASP A 263 4.65 8.04 19.74
CA ASP A 263 4.14 7.66 18.42
C ASP A 263 2.75 7.04 18.58
N LEU A 264 1.72 7.66 18.02
CA LEU A 264 0.34 7.26 18.25
C LEU A 264 -0.28 6.58 17.04
N ASN A 265 -0.96 5.46 17.29
CA ASN A 265 -1.81 4.79 16.33
C ASN A 265 -3.18 4.46 16.94
N VAL A 266 -4.09 3.93 16.14
CA VAL A 266 -5.42 3.46 16.56
C VAL A 266 -5.59 2.04 16.05
N GLY A 267 -6.36 1.23 16.79
CA GLY A 267 -6.72 -0.13 16.39
C GLY A 267 -5.74 -1.21 16.82
N SER A 268 -6.15 -2.43 16.54
CA SER A 268 -5.42 -3.67 16.80
C SER A 268 -5.61 -4.63 15.64
N LEU A 269 -4.67 -5.55 15.42
CA LEU A 269 -4.79 -6.63 14.43
C LEU A 269 -6.04 -7.49 14.64
N ASP A 270 -6.41 -7.74 15.90
CA ASP A 270 -7.56 -8.57 16.25
C ASP A 270 -8.91 -7.96 15.81
N TRP A 271 -8.97 -6.64 15.58
CA TRP A 271 -10.22 -5.90 15.37
C TRP A 271 -10.31 -5.20 14.01
N GLY A 272 -9.50 -5.62 13.03
CA GLY A 272 -9.70 -5.26 11.65
C GLY A 272 -8.95 -4.03 11.12
N SER A 273 -9.60 -3.31 10.22
CA SER A 273 -8.98 -2.37 9.27
C SER A 273 -8.47 -1.05 9.86
N ASP A 274 -8.71 -0.75 11.13
CA ASP A 274 -8.39 0.57 11.71
C ASP A 274 -6.89 0.85 11.86
N ILE A 275 -6.06 -0.20 11.87
CA ILE A 275 -4.60 -0.06 11.88
C ILE A 275 -4.07 0.61 10.61
N SER A 276 -4.76 0.43 9.50
CA SER A 276 -4.38 0.98 8.20
C SER A 276 -5.62 1.43 7.42
N PRO A 277 -6.32 2.49 7.90
CA PRO A 277 -7.58 2.91 7.33
C PRO A 277 -7.45 3.17 5.83
N SER A 278 -8.31 2.52 5.05
CA SER A 278 -8.35 2.67 3.60
C SER A 278 -9.03 3.99 3.19
N ARG A 279 -9.23 4.17 1.88
CA ARG A 279 -9.95 5.31 1.27
C ARG A 279 -11.36 5.53 1.82
N VAL A 280 -12.02 4.50 2.33
CA VAL A 280 -13.38 4.62 2.88
C VAL A 280 -13.43 5.36 4.23
N ILE A 281 -12.28 5.52 4.88
CA ILE A 281 -12.14 6.26 6.12
C ILE A 281 -11.57 7.66 5.80
N PRO A 282 -12.22 8.76 6.22
CA PRO A 282 -11.73 10.11 5.98
C PRO A 282 -10.33 10.35 6.52
N GLU A 283 -9.54 11.19 5.82
CA GLU A 283 -8.26 11.68 6.33
C GLU A 283 -8.45 12.45 7.64
N GLY A 284 -7.47 12.30 8.54
CA GLY A 284 -7.50 13.03 9.81
C GLY A 284 -8.51 12.51 10.84
N ARG A 285 -9.25 11.41 10.55
CA ARG A 285 -10.29 10.88 11.45
C ARG A 285 -9.83 10.73 12.91
N ASN A 286 -8.58 10.36 13.13
CA ASN A 286 -8.07 10.06 14.47
C ASN A 286 -7.44 11.27 15.18
N LEU A 287 -7.37 12.45 14.53
CA LEU A 287 -6.67 13.62 15.07
C LEU A 287 -7.25 14.09 16.42
N GLU A 288 -8.55 14.05 16.60
CA GLU A 288 -9.17 14.45 17.88
C GLU A 288 -8.80 13.51 19.03
N LEU A 289 -8.68 12.20 18.77
CA LEU A 289 -8.20 11.24 19.76
C LEU A 289 -6.75 11.55 20.13
N PHE A 290 -5.90 11.82 19.14
CA PHE A 290 -4.51 12.21 19.37
C PHE A 290 -4.41 13.51 20.15
N GLY A 291 -5.28 14.50 19.87
CA GLY A 291 -5.37 15.74 20.63
C GLY A 291 -5.71 15.53 22.11
N ARG A 292 -6.48 14.50 22.45
CA ARG A 292 -6.73 14.14 23.87
C ARG A 292 -5.46 13.63 24.55
N VAL A 293 -4.69 12.79 23.86
CA VAL A 293 -3.39 12.29 24.34
C VAL A 293 -2.38 13.42 24.44
N ARG A 294 -2.28 14.26 23.39
CA ARG A 294 -1.35 15.39 23.34
C ARG A 294 -1.55 16.36 24.53
N ARG A 295 -2.79 16.64 24.94
CA ARG A 295 -3.08 17.47 26.10
C ARG A 295 -2.65 16.84 27.43
N ALA A 296 -2.51 15.53 27.48
CA ALA A 296 -2.07 14.79 28.68
C ALA A 296 -0.56 14.58 28.72
N ALA A 297 0.09 14.48 27.57
CA ALA A 297 1.52 14.25 27.43
C ALA A 297 2.33 15.54 27.69
N GLN A 298 3.51 15.39 28.30
CA GLN A 298 4.52 16.47 28.45
C GLN A 298 5.57 16.40 27.33
N LYS A 299 5.60 15.31 26.59
CA LYS A 299 6.53 15.03 25.49
C LYS A 299 5.83 15.24 24.14
N PRO A 300 6.59 15.51 23.06
CA PRO A 300 6.03 15.63 21.73
C PRO A 300 5.26 14.38 21.29
N VAL A 301 4.27 14.59 20.42
CA VAL A 301 3.36 13.55 19.90
C VAL A 301 3.44 13.49 18.39
N VAL A 302 3.74 12.30 17.85
CA VAL A 302 3.57 11.94 16.45
C VAL A 302 2.16 11.38 16.27
N GLY A 303 1.43 11.86 15.26
CA GLY A 303 0.10 11.36 14.92
C GLY A 303 0.02 10.86 13.49
N VAL A 304 -0.56 9.66 13.31
CA VAL A 304 -0.73 9.00 12.01
C VAL A 304 -2.21 8.82 11.70
N SER A 305 -2.74 9.58 10.74
CA SER A 305 -4.18 9.55 10.40
C SER A 305 -4.44 9.66 8.89
N ARG A 306 -3.68 8.94 8.08
CA ARG A 306 -3.75 8.94 6.59
C ARG A 306 -3.68 10.37 6.00
N LEU A 307 -2.88 11.27 6.60
CA LEU A 307 -2.72 12.62 6.11
C LEU A 307 -1.95 12.62 4.78
N THR A 308 -2.51 13.23 3.74
CA THR A 308 -1.88 13.37 2.41
C THR A 308 -1.75 14.83 2.00
N SER A 309 -2.64 15.72 2.50
CA SER A 309 -2.63 17.15 2.22
C SER A 309 -1.68 17.90 3.15
N PRO A 310 -0.74 18.71 2.62
CA PRO A 310 0.09 19.61 3.43
C PRO A 310 -0.73 20.61 4.27
N ASP A 311 -1.88 21.06 3.76
CA ASP A 311 -2.77 21.98 4.47
C ASP A 311 -3.35 21.35 5.73
N LEU A 312 -3.86 20.10 5.61
CA LEU A 312 -4.41 19.35 6.74
C LEU A 312 -3.32 19.02 7.77
N MET A 313 -2.12 18.67 7.31
CA MET A 313 -0.95 18.42 8.17
C MET A 313 -0.59 19.69 8.97
N ALA A 314 -0.45 20.82 8.30
CA ALA A 314 -0.13 22.10 8.95
C ALA A 314 -1.24 22.55 9.90
N GLN A 315 -2.49 22.33 9.55
CA GLN A 315 -3.63 22.62 10.43
C GLN A 315 -3.59 21.77 11.70
N ALA A 316 -3.35 20.45 11.58
CA ALA A 316 -3.28 19.55 12.72
C ALA A 316 -2.20 19.96 13.74
N VAL A 317 -1.01 20.39 13.24
CA VAL A 317 0.07 20.88 14.09
C VAL A 317 -0.29 22.22 14.73
N ARG A 318 -0.77 23.21 13.96
CA ARG A 318 -1.16 24.51 14.49
C ARG A 318 -2.29 24.46 15.51
N SER A 319 -3.21 23.52 15.34
CA SER A 319 -4.33 23.33 16.29
C SER A 319 -3.90 22.59 17.56
N GLY A 320 -2.64 22.14 17.66
CA GLY A 320 -2.14 21.42 18.83
C GLY A 320 -2.74 20.03 19.01
N LEU A 321 -3.24 19.43 17.92
CA LEU A 321 -3.72 18.04 17.94
C LEU A 321 -2.56 17.04 17.94
N ILE A 322 -1.47 17.39 17.25
CA ILE A 322 -0.20 16.69 17.19
C ILE A 322 0.94 17.68 17.12
N ASP A 323 2.18 17.27 17.44
CA ASP A 323 3.38 18.08 17.28
C ASP A 323 4.14 17.72 16.01
N ILE A 324 4.06 16.46 15.58
CA ILE A 324 4.80 15.88 14.47
C ILE A 324 3.82 15.06 13.63
N VAL A 325 3.91 15.20 12.32
CA VAL A 325 3.09 14.44 11.36
C VAL A 325 3.77 13.12 11.07
N GLY A 326 3.14 12.03 11.45
CA GLY A 326 3.54 10.68 11.10
C GLY A 326 3.00 10.25 9.73
N SER A 327 3.86 9.72 8.87
CA SER A 327 3.47 9.27 7.54
C SER A 327 4.16 7.97 7.13
N ALA A 328 3.36 6.99 6.74
CA ALA A 328 3.81 5.79 6.07
C ALA A 328 3.43 5.84 4.58
N ARG A 329 2.16 5.67 4.26
CA ARG A 329 1.68 5.49 2.87
C ARG A 329 1.91 6.71 1.98
N GLN A 330 1.82 7.96 2.51
CA GLN A 330 2.15 9.15 1.73
C GLN A 330 3.64 9.18 1.36
N SER A 331 4.54 8.72 2.24
CA SER A 331 5.96 8.62 1.93
C SER A 331 6.30 7.49 0.93
N ILE A 332 5.42 6.48 0.82
CA ILE A 332 5.51 5.44 -0.22
C ILE A 332 5.11 6.03 -1.57
N ALA A 333 3.98 6.74 -1.61
CA ALA A 333 3.47 7.38 -2.82
C ALA A 333 4.39 8.49 -3.31
N ASP A 334 4.93 9.29 -2.39
CA ASP A 334 5.87 10.37 -2.69
C ASP A 334 6.99 10.47 -1.66
N PRO A 335 8.15 9.84 -1.92
CA PRO A 335 9.32 9.97 -1.06
C PRO A 335 9.80 11.41 -0.88
N PHE A 336 9.57 12.27 -1.89
CA PHE A 336 10.00 13.67 -1.94
C PHE A 336 8.92 14.66 -1.50
N PHE A 337 7.89 14.18 -0.81
CA PHE A 337 6.81 15.02 -0.28
C PHE A 337 7.34 16.23 0.53
N PRO A 338 8.22 16.08 1.54
CA PRO A 338 8.71 17.22 2.31
C PRO A 338 9.42 18.26 1.46
N GLN A 339 10.26 17.83 0.53
CA GLN A 339 10.99 18.74 -0.36
C GLN A 339 10.04 19.51 -1.27
N LYS A 340 9.01 18.84 -1.83
CA LYS A 340 8.01 19.50 -2.69
C LYS A 340 7.22 20.57 -1.93
N VAL A 341 6.82 20.28 -0.69
CA VAL A 341 6.15 21.27 0.17
C VAL A 341 7.07 22.44 0.49
N LEU A 342 8.33 22.17 0.85
CA LEU A 342 9.33 23.20 1.15
C LEU A 342 9.60 24.12 -0.05
N GLU A 343 9.58 23.58 -1.26
CA GLU A 343 9.80 24.29 -2.52
C GLU A 343 8.52 24.93 -3.10
N GLY A 344 7.39 24.83 -2.41
CA GLY A 344 6.10 25.37 -2.86
C GLY A 344 5.50 24.65 -4.07
N ARG A 345 5.95 23.42 -4.36
CA ARG A 345 5.51 22.58 -5.48
C ARG A 345 4.45 21.55 -5.03
N THR A 346 3.45 21.99 -4.29
CA THR A 346 2.44 21.09 -3.70
C THR A 346 1.62 20.36 -4.76
N GLU A 347 1.44 20.95 -5.94
CA GLU A 347 0.76 20.33 -7.09
C GLU A 347 1.56 19.17 -7.74
N ASP A 348 2.88 19.04 -7.44
CA ASP A 348 3.72 17.94 -7.91
C ASP A 348 3.65 16.71 -6.98
N ILE A 349 2.93 16.80 -5.89
CA ILE A 349 2.82 15.71 -4.91
C ILE A 349 1.96 14.58 -5.48
N ARG A 350 2.50 13.36 -5.45
CA ARG A 350 1.74 12.13 -5.66
C ARG A 350 0.98 11.78 -4.38
N GLU A 351 -0.25 12.21 -4.28
CA GLU A 351 -1.06 11.92 -3.11
C GLU A 351 -1.42 10.43 -3.01
N CYS A 352 -1.31 9.87 -1.80
CA CYS A 352 -1.73 8.49 -1.56
C CYS A 352 -3.24 8.34 -1.72
N MET A 353 -3.67 7.42 -2.56
CA MET A 353 -5.09 7.14 -2.83
C MET A 353 -5.79 6.33 -1.72
N GLY A 354 -5.05 5.81 -0.74
CA GLY A 354 -5.62 5.01 0.35
C GLY A 354 -6.20 3.65 -0.08
N ILE A 355 -5.83 3.14 -1.24
CA ILE A 355 -6.32 1.86 -1.80
C ILE A 355 -5.62 0.63 -1.19
N ASN A 356 -4.70 0.83 -0.29
CA ASN A 356 -3.97 -0.22 0.44
C ASN A 356 -3.28 -1.28 -0.43
N HIS A 357 -3.05 -1.02 -1.71
CA HIS A 357 -2.30 -1.92 -2.58
C HIS A 357 -0.90 -2.24 -2.02
N CYS A 358 -0.25 -1.27 -1.39
CA CYS A 358 1.04 -1.47 -0.72
C CYS A 358 0.97 -2.50 0.42
N ILE A 359 -0.19 -2.65 1.09
CA ILE A 359 -0.40 -3.68 2.12
C ILE A 359 -0.55 -5.05 1.46
N SER A 360 -1.45 -5.19 0.50
CA SER A 360 -1.66 -6.46 -0.20
C SER A 360 -0.41 -6.96 -0.93
N SER A 361 0.48 -6.06 -1.35
CA SER A 361 1.73 -6.43 -2.02
C SER A 361 2.81 -6.97 -1.07
N LEU A 362 2.73 -6.66 0.23
CA LEU A 362 3.65 -7.19 1.24
C LEU A 362 3.61 -8.72 1.30
N ASP A 363 2.42 -9.29 1.34
CA ASP A 363 2.24 -10.75 1.38
C ASP A 363 2.75 -11.45 0.11
N ARG A 364 2.89 -10.69 -0.98
CA ARG A 364 3.52 -11.11 -2.23
C ARG A 364 5.04 -10.88 -2.25
N GLY A 365 5.59 -10.40 -1.14
CA GLY A 365 7.04 -10.30 -0.88
C GLY A 365 7.73 -9.07 -1.45
N ASN A 366 7.00 -8.04 -1.87
CA ASN A 366 7.59 -6.80 -2.38
C ASN A 366 6.63 -5.62 -2.24
N LEU A 367 7.06 -4.56 -1.57
CA LEU A 367 6.26 -3.34 -1.46
C LEU A 367 6.15 -2.64 -2.81
N THR A 368 4.93 -2.48 -3.31
CA THR A 368 4.66 -1.74 -4.55
C THR A 368 3.60 -0.66 -4.33
N CYS A 369 3.59 0.35 -5.20
CA CYS A 369 2.66 1.47 -5.10
C CYS A 369 2.09 1.83 -6.47
N ALA A 370 0.77 2.00 -6.55
CA ALA A 370 0.12 2.41 -7.79
C ALA A 370 0.49 3.84 -8.23
N GLN A 371 0.80 4.74 -7.28
CA GLN A 371 1.22 6.12 -7.59
C GLN A 371 2.71 6.23 -7.92
N ASN A 372 3.54 5.36 -7.34
CA ASN A 372 4.99 5.45 -7.41
C ASN A 372 5.59 4.15 -7.94
N ALA A 373 5.86 4.10 -9.21
CA ALA A 373 6.42 2.93 -9.89
C ALA A 373 7.87 2.60 -9.46
N THR A 374 8.57 3.54 -8.79
CA THR A 374 9.95 3.31 -8.32
C THR A 374 10.02 2.68 -6.94
N SER A 375 8.87 2.55 -6.25
CA SER A 375 8.83 1.96 -4.89
C SER A 375 9.33 0.52 -4.92
N GLY A 376 10.46 0.27 -4.24
CA GLY A 376 11.13 -1.03 -4.21
C GLY A 376 12.07 -1.30 -5.38
N GLU A 377 12.21 -0.37 -6.33
CA GLU A 377 13.10 -0.48 -7.47
C GLU A 377 14.37 0.39 -7.34
N GLU A 378 14.50 1.16 -6.27
CA GLU A 378 15.61 2.07 -6.02
C GLU A 378 16.97 1.35 -6.05
N PHE A 379 17.08 0.17 -5.41
CA PHE A 379 18.26 -0.69 -5.48
C PHE A 379 18.25 -1.61 -6.70
N ARG A 380 17.12 -2.27 -6.92
CA ARG A 380 17.01 -3.34 -7.92
C ARG A 380 17.32 -2.86 -9.33
N ARG A 381 16.79 -1.69 -9.70
CA ARG A 381 16.96 -1.09 -11.03
C ARG A 381 17.74 0.22 -11.00
N GLY A 382 18.03 0.77 -9.81
CA GLY A 382 18.68 2.06 -9.64
C GLY A 382 17.77 3.23 -10.03
N TRP A 383 16.46 3.04 -10.00
CA TRP A 383 15.51 4.09 -10.38
C TRP A 383 15.32 5.10 -9.27
N HIS A 384 15.62 6.35 -9.58
CA HIS A 384 15.35 7.45 -8.65
C HIS A 384 13.91 7.98 -8.83
N PRO A 385 13.17 8.27 -7.75
CA PRO A 385 11.77 8.69 -7.84
C PRO A 385 11.51 9.97 -8.65
N GLU A 386 12.45 10.91 -8.65
CA GLU A 386 12.28 12.23 -9.28
C GLU A 386 13.22 12.47 -10.46
N ARG A 387 14.31 11.71 -10.61
CA ARG A 387 15.32 11.92 -11.67
C ARG A 387 15.21 10.84 -12.74
N PHE A 388 15.27 11.28 -13.99
CA PHE A 388 15.30 10.43 -15.16
C PHE A 388 16.60 10.67 -15.92
N ASP A 389 17.20 9.60 -16.43
CA ASP A 389 18.33 9.72 -17.34
C ASP A 389 17.86 10.25 -18.70
N VAL A 390 18.60 11.18 -19.28
CA VAL A 390 18.28 11.74 -20.59
C VAL A 390 18.47 10.68 -21.66
N LEU A 391 17.63 10.70 -22.70
CA LEU A 391 17.78 9.83 -23.87
C LEU A 391 19.12 10.12 -24.57
N ALA A 392 19.79 9.07 -25.02
CA ALA A 392 20.98 9.20 -25.86
C ALA A 392 20.64 9.72 -27.27
N ARG A 393 19.41 9.39 -27.74
CA ARG A 393 18.82 9.91 -28.98
C ARG A 393 17.59 10.76 -28.67
N PRO A 394 17.75 12.04 -28.28
CA PRO A 394 16.62 12.88 -27.92
C PRO A 394 15.71 13.26 -29.09
N GLU A 395 16.21 13.14 -30.34
CA GLU A 395 15.48 13.45 -31.57
C GLU A 395 14.31 12.51 -31.90
N VAL A 396 14.07 11.51 -31.06
CA VAL A 396 12.96 10.58 -31.27
C VAL A 396 11.60 11.26 -31.06
N SER A 397 10.66 10.95 -31.96
CA SER A 397 9.24 11.29 -31.83
C SER A 397 8.44 10.05 -31.45
N VAL A 398 7.58 10.19 -30.45
CA VAL A 398 6.81 9.04 -29.91
C VAL A 398 5.32 9.31 -29.98
N LEU A 399 4.60 8.39 -30.58
CA LEU A 399 3.15 8.36 -30.57
C LEU A 399 2.67 7.32 -29.56
N VAL A 400 1.96 7.76 -28.53
CA VAL A 400 1.33 6.88 -27.51
C VAL A 400 -0.16 6.84 -27.78
N VAL A 401 -0.69 5.67 -28.12
CA VAL A 401 -2.12 5.45 -28.41
C VAL A 401 -2.80 4.82 -27.21
N GLY A 402 -3.65 5.60 -26.55
CA GLY A 402 -4.35 5.27 -25.31
C GLY A 402 -3.83 6.07 -24.11
N ALA A 403 -4.68 6.95 -23.58
CA ALA A 403 -4.38 7.82 -22.44
C ALA A 403 -4.88 7.26 -21.09
N GLY A 404 -4.88 5.93 -20.97
CA GLY A 404 -5.05 5.23 -19.70
C GLY A 404 -3.78 5.31 -18.82
N PRO A 405 -3.77 4.66 -17.64
CA PRO A 405 -2.66 4.74 -16.70
C PRO A 405 -1.29 4.41 -17.29
N ALA A 406 -1.17 3.32 -18.08
CA ALA A 406 0.10 2.94 -18.71
C ALA A 406 0.59 3.97 -19.71
N GLY A 407 -0.32 4.44 -20.59
CA GLY A 407 0.02 5.41 -21.62
C GLY A 407 0.43 6.77 -21.04
N MET A 408 -0.31 7.27 -20.03
CA MET A 408 0.06 8.51 -19.33
C MET A 408 1.44 8.40 -18.67
N GLU A 409 1.72 7.29 -17.97
CA GLU A 409 3.01 7.11 -17.28
C GLU A 409 4.17 6.99 -18.27
N ALA A 410 3.99 6.24 -19.37
CA ALA A 410 5.00 6.12 -20.42
C ALA A 410 5.27 7.48 -21.10
N ALA A 411 4.22 8.22 -21.47
CA ALA A 411 4.34 9.52 -22.13
C ALA A 411 5.07 10.54 -21.24
N ILE A 412 4.71 10.63 -19.96
CA ILE A 412 5.39 11.50 -18.98
C ILE A 412 6.84 11.11 -18.82
N GLY A 413 7.14 9.81 -18.70
CA GLY A 413 8.50 9.31 -18.52
C GLY A 413 9.40 9.62 -19.73
N LEU A 414 8.91 9.38 -20.94
CA LEU A 414 9.62 9.67 -22.19
C LEU A 414 9.87 11.17 -22.37
N ALA A 415 8.85 11.99 -22.11
CA ALA A 415 9.00 13.45 -22.18
C ALA A 415 10.01 13.98 -21.15
N LYS A 416 9.99 13.46 -19.90
CA LYS A 416 11.00 13.79 -18.87
C LYS A 416 12.41 13.35 -19.24
N ARG A 417 12.55 12.30 -20.03
CA ARG A 417 13.83 11.85 -20.58
C ARG A 417 14.31 12.70 -21.76
N GLY A 418 13.49 13.62 -22.25
CA GLY A 418 13.87 14.58 -23.29
C GLY A 418 13.64 14.09 -24.72
N ALA A 419 12.65 13.19 -24.95
CA ALA A 419 12.17 12.93 -26.32
C ALA A 419 11.76 14.26 -26.99
N ASP A 420 12.05 14.43 -28.27
CA ASP A 420 11.78 15.69 -29.00
C ASP A 420 10.30 16.03 -28.96
N MET A 421 9.44 15.06 -29.25
CA MET A 421 7.99 15.19 -29.17
C MET A 421 7.35 13.88 -28.74
N VAL A 422 6.42 13.97 -27.78
CA VAL A 422 5.55 12.87 -27.36
C VAL A 422 4.11 13.29 -27.59
N HIS A 423 3.39 12.57 -28.45
CA HIS A 423 1.96 12.74 -28.64
C HIS A 423 1.22 11.61 -27.91
N LEU A 424 0.34 11.97 -26.99
CA LEU A 424 -0.55 11.06 -26.27
C LEU A 424 -1.94 11.21 -26.85
N VAL A 425 -2.42 10.20 -27.57
CA VAL A 425 -3.69 10.24 -28.34
C VAL A 425 -4.70 9.31 -27.69
N ASP A 426 -5.95 9.75 -27.58
CA ASP A 426 -7.04 8.91 -27.09
C ASP A 426 -8.34 9.16 -27.86
N ALA A 427 -9.10 8.08 -28.07
CA ALA A 427 -10.45 8.17 -28.66
C ALA A 427 -11.45 8.88 -27.74
N ALA A 428 -11.20 8.87 -26.43
CA ALA A 428 -11.99 9.59 -25.44
C ALA A 428 -11.59 11.08 -25.36
N GLU A 429 -12.53 11.90 -24.89
CA GLU A 429 -12.29 13.34 -24.67
C GLU A 429 -11.33 13.61 -23.50
N HIS A 430 -11.22 12.68 -22.55
CA HIS A 430 -10.53 12.90 -21.29
C HIS A 430 -9.47 11.82 -21.00
N LEU A 431 -8.38 12.24 -20.36
CA LEU A 431 -7.36 11.36 -19.82
C LEU A 431 -7.93 10.39 -18.76
N GLY A 432 -7.30 9.23 -18.57
CA GLY A 432 -7.54 8.32 -17.47
C GLY A 432 -8.11 6.95 -17.85
N GLY A 433 -8.56 6.77 -19.10
CA GLY A 433 -9.10 5.48 -19.56
C GLY A 433 -10.19 4.95 -18.62
N HIS A 434 -10.20 3.65 -18.36
CA HIS A 434 -11.16 2.99 -17.46
C HIS A 434 -11.09 3.47 -16.00
N LEU A 435 -9.99 4.06 -15.56
CA LEU A 435 -9.88 4.56 -14.19
C LEU A 435 -10.86 5.73 -13.93
N ARG A 436 -11.19 6.53 -14.95
CA ARG A 436 -12.12 7.65 -14.82
C ARG A 436 -13.54 7.21 -14.48
N PRO A 437 -14.20 6.30 -15.22
CA PRO A 437 -15.53 5.80 -14.85
C PRO A 437 -15.51 5.01 -13.54
N VAL A 438 -14.45 4.27 -13.22
CA VAL A 438 -14.27 3.60 -11.94
C VAL A 438 -14.33 4.57 -10.76
N GLY A 439 -13.72 5.75 -10.88
CA GLY A 439 -13.78 6.80 -9.86
C GLY A 439 -15.18 7.37 -9.59
N ARG A 440 -16.19 7.03 -10.39
CA ARG A 440 -17.60 7.41 -10.15
C ARG A 440 -18.34 6.41 -9.27
N LEU A 441 -17.83 5.20 -9.12
CA LEU A 441 -18.42 4.19 -8.23
C LEU A 441 -18.30 4.62 -6.77
N SER A 442 -19.27 4.20 -5.97
CA SER A 442 -19.33 4.55 -4.55
C SER A 442 -18.02 4.17 -3.83
N GLY A 443 -17.45 5.13 -3.11
CA GLY A 443 -16.21 4.95 -2.37
C GLY A 443 -14.93 4.86 -3.21
N LEU A 444 -14.96 4.96 -4.55
CA LEU A 444 -13.78 4.87 -5.43
C LEU A 444 -13.26 6.23 -5.92
N GLN A 445 -13.78 7.34 -5.41
CA GLN A 445 -13.42 8.69 -5.85
C GLN A 445 -11.92 9.00 -5.68
N GLU A 446 -11.30 8.48 -4.63
CA GLU A 446 -9.86 8.67 -4.37
C GLU A 446 -8.94 8.11 -5.47
N TRP A 447 -9.45 7.21 -6.32
CA TRP A 447 -8.71 6.68 -7.46
C TRP A 447 -8.44 7.74 -8.53
N THR A 448 -9.26 8.80 -8.60
CA THR A 448 -9.05 9.91 -9.55
C THR A 448 -7.79 10.71 -9.25
N ARG A 449 -7.27 10.70 -8.02
CA ARG A 449 -5.99 11.33 -7.66
C ARG A 449 -4.82 10.86 -8.55
N PHE A 450 -4.91 9.65 -9.07
CA PHE A 450 -3.94 9.16 -10.06
C PHE A 450 -3.98 10.00 -11.34
N ILE A 451 -5.18 10.24 -11.85
CA ILE A 451 -5.41 11.00 -13.09
C ILE A 451 -5.03 12.47 -12.86
N ASP A 452 -5.48 13.06 -11.75
CA ASP A 452 -5.29 14.48 -11.43
C ASP A 452 -3.81 14.85 -11.41
N HIS A 453 -2.97 14.05 -10.73
CA HIS A 453 -1.53 14.25 -10.72
C HIS A 453 -0.93 14.17 -12.12
N ARG A 454 -1.27 13.13 -12.92
CA ARG A 454 -0.71 12.94 -14.27
C ARG A 454 -1.16 14.05 -15.21
N MET A 455 -2.39 14.53 -15.10
CA MET A 455 -2.90 15.68 -15.84
C MET A 455 -2.05 16.94 -15.62
N ILE A 456 -1.73 17.23 -14.35
CA ILE A 456 -0.85 18.35 -13.98
C ILE A 456 0.55 18.15 -14.57
N GLN A 457 1.12 16.95 -14.46
CA GLN A 457 2.45 16.67 -15.02
C GLN A 457 2.49 16.80 -16.54
N ILE A 458 1.47 16.30 -17.24
CA ILE A 458 1.36 16.44 -18.72
C ILE A 458 1.33 17.91 -19.10
N GLY A 459 0.54 18.74 -18.40
CA GLY A 459 0.46 20.17 -18.66
C GLY A 459 1.75 20.97 -18.44
N LYS A 460 2.71 20.42 -17.68
CA LYS A 460 4.02 21.05 -17.41
C LYS A 460 5.11 20.70 -18.41
N LEU A 461 4.91 19.68 -19.24
CA LEU A 461 5.94 19.19 -20.17
C LEU A 461 5.69 19.77 -21.57
N PRO A 462 6.56 20.69 -22.05
CA PRO A 462 6.34 21.38 -23.32
C PRO A 462 6.50 20.47 -24.55
N ASN A 463 7.16 19.33 -24.39
CA ASN A 463 7.37 18.30 -25.42
C ASN A 463 6.38 17.15 -25.33
N LEU A 464 5.30 17.29 -24.54
CA LEU A 464 4.22 16.31 -24.43
C LEU A 464 2.89 16.98 -24.73
N GLN A 465 2.18 16.47 -25.73
CA GLN A 465 0.87 16.96 -26.12
C GLN A 465 -0.20 15.87 -26.02
N PHE A 466 -1.28 16.14 -25.30
CA PHE A 466 -2.47 15.29 -25.31
C PHE A 466 -3.41 15.68 -26.46
N ILE A 467 -3.84 14.69 -27.25
CA ILE A 467 -4.75 14.82 -28.39
C ILE A 467 -5.99 14.00 -28.10
N PRO A 468 -7.09 14.63 -27.62
CA PRO A 468 -8.34 13.97 -27.28
C PRO A 468 -9.20 13.64 -28.50
N SER A 469 -10.24 12.82 -28.28
CA SER A 469 -11.32 12.54 -29.23
C SER A 469 -10.82 12.09 -30.60
N THR A 470 -9.67 11.39 -30.62
CA THR A 470 -8.99 10.96 -31.85
C THR A 470 -8.78 9.46 -31.80
N ARG A 471 -9.50 8.74 -32.65
CA ARG A 471 -9.28 7.30 -32.86
C ARG A 471 -8.34 7.15 -34.06
N LEU A 472 -7.27 6.39 -33.88
CA LEU A 472 -6.32 6.08 -34.94
C LEU A 472 -6.44 4.59 -35.29
N ASP A 473 -6.45 4.28 -36.58
CA ASP A 473 -6.22 2.94 -37.12
C ASP A 473 -4.75 2.75 -37.54
N ALA A 474 -4.43 1.61 -38.13
CA ALA A 474 -3.05 1.28 -38.50
C ALA A 474 -2.53 2.18 -39.64
N ASP A 475 -3.39 2.58 -40.59
CA ASP A 475 -3.03 3.46 -41.69
C ASP A 475 -2.79 4.89 -41.18
N ASP A 476 -3.67 5.40 -40.32
CA ASP A 476 -3.46 6.69 -39.63
C ASP A 476 -2.10 6.75 -38.93
N ILE A 477 -1.71 5.65 -38.26
CA ILE A 477 -0.43 5.57 -37.52
C ILE A 477 0.77 5.58 -38.48
N ARG A 478 0.69 4.83 -39.59
CA ARG A 478 1.74 4.83 -40.62
C ARG A 478 1.93 6.22 -41.24
N ASP A 479 0.85 6.93 -41.47
CA ASP A 479 0.87 8.29 -42.03
C ASP A 479 1.25 9.38 -40.99
N TYR A 480 1.30 9.04 -39.70
CA TYR A 480 1.50 10.01 -38.62
C TYR A 480 2.91 10.61 -38.57
N GLY A 481 3.92 9.87 -38.97
CA GLY A 481 5.32 10.31 -39.01
C GLY A 481 6.07 10.23 -37.68
N ALA A 482 5.59 9.43 -36.72
CA ALA A 482 6.32 9.15 -35.48
C ALA A 482 7.36 8.04 -35.69
N SER A 483 8.55 8.19 -35.08
CA SER A 483 9.60 7.17 -35.15
C SER A 483 9.32 5.95 -34.26
N HIS A 484 8.55 6.13 -33.20
CA HIS A 484 8.17 5.05 -32.28
C HIS A 484 6.69 5.12 -31.93
N VAL A 485 6.04 3.97 -31.82
CA VAL A 485 4.63 3.84 -31.47
C VAL A 485 4.48 3.01 -30.18
N VAL A 486 3.67 3.49 -29.26
CA VAL A 486 3.32 2.78 -28.01
C VAL A 486 1.81 2.56 -27.98
N VAL A 487 1.39 1.30 -28.08
CA VAL A 487 0.00 0.89 -27.99
C VAL A 487 -0.35 0.60 -26.54
N ALA A 488 -1.21 1.41 -25.96
CA ALA A 488 -1.69 1.35 -24.57
C ALA A 488 -3.23 1.38 -24.51
N THR A 489 -3.87 0.69 -25.45
CA THR A 489 -5.31 0.71 -25.73
C THR A 489 -6.16 0.00 -24.68
N GLY A 490 -5.55 -0.61 -23.65
CA GLY A 490 -6.24 -1.17 -22.50
C GLY A 490 -6.89 -2.53 -22.75
N ALA A 491 -7.91 -2.85 -21.96
CA ALA A 491 -8.66 -4.10 -22.04
C ALA A 491 -10.16 -3.85 -21.89
N GLN A 492 -10.97 -4.84 -22.20
CA GLN A 492 -12.43 -4.82 -22.02
C GLN A 492 -12.89 -6.05 -21.24
N TRP A 493 -13.97 -5.92 -20.48
CA TRP A 493 -14.61 -7.06 -19.84
C TRP A 493 -15.24 -7.99 -20.87
N SER A 494 -15.07 -9.30 -20.68
CA SER A 494 -15.65 -10.31 -21.57
C SER A 494 -17.18 -10.26 -21.52
N GLY A 495 -17.81 -10.05 -22.67
CA GLY A 495 -19.27 -10.12 -22.82
C GLY A 495 -19.82 -11.54 -22.94
N THR A 496 -18.96 -12.57 -22.90
CA THR A 496 -19.33 -13.98 -23.01
C THR A 496 -19.38 -14.75 -21.70
N GLY A 497 -18.96 -14.10 -20.59
CA GLY A 497 -18.86 -14.75 -19.27
C GLY A 497 -17.71 -15.77 -19.15
N LEU A 498 -16.68 -15.63 -20.00
CA LEU A 498 -15.45 -16.40 -19.84
C LEU A 498 -14.85 -16.18 -18.45
N THR A 499 -14.53 -17.26 -17.73
CA THR A 499 -13.91 -17.18 -16.39
C THR A 499 -12.66 -18.04 -16.28
N PRO A 500 -11.72 -17.72 -15.37
CA PRO A 500 -10.61 -18.61 -15.05
C PRO A 500 -11.04 -19.96 -14.49
N GLY A 501 -12.23 -20.04 -13.89
CA GLY A 501 -12.75 -21.29 -13.30
C GLY A 501 -13.27 -22.28 -14.32
N THR A 502 -13.87 -21.79 -15.43
CA THR A 502 -14.44 -22.66 -16.48
C THR A 502 -13.57 -22.78 -17.72
N HIS A 503 -12.69 -21.81 -17.97
CA HIS A 503 -11.94 -21.66 -19.23
C HIS A 503 -12.81 -21.68 -20.48
N ALA A 504 -14.11 -21.35 -20.34
CA ALA A 504 -15.10 -21.37 -21.40
C ALA A 504 -16.13 -20.23 -21.20
N PRO A 505 -16.75 -19.73 -22.27
CA PRO A 505 -17.94 -18.88 -22.18
C PRO A 505 -19.07 -19.56 -21.43
N LEU A 506 -19.96 -18.78 -20.81
CA LEU A 506 -21.20 -19.29 -20.22
C LEU A 506 -22.13 -19.80 -21.32
N GLU A 507 -22.63 -21.03 -21.19
CA GLU A 507 -23.59 -21.59 -22.13
C GLU A 507 -24.85 -20.72 -22.19
N GLY A 508 -25.34 -20.44 -23.41
CA GLY A 508 -26.53 -19.64 -23.65
C GLY A 508 -26.32 -18.11 -23.59
N VAL A 509 -25.14 -17.62 -23.19
CA VAL A 509 -24.80 -16.20 -23.27
C VAL A 509 -24.36 -15.85 -24.68
N VAL A 510 -25.03 -14.83 -25.23
CA VAL A 510 -24.68 -14.24 -26.53
C VAL A 510 -24.16 -12.82 -26.24
N GLU A 511 -22.94 -12.56 -26.67
CA GLU A 511 -22.35 -11.23 -26.54
C GLU A 511 -23.19 -10.18 -27.26
N GLY A 512 -23.45 -9.06 -26.57
CA GLY A 512 -24.31 -7.98 -27.12
C GLY A 512 -25.82 -8.22 -27.01
N ALA A 513 -26.25 -9.31 -26.40
CA ALA A 513 -27.68 -9.52 -26.09
C ALA A 513 -28.19 -8.41 -25.16
N ASP A 514 -29.44 -7.97 -25.35
CA ASP A 514 -30.03 -6.82 -24.65
C ASP A 514 -30.12 -6.99 -23.12
N TRP A 515 -30.07 -8.22 -22.63
CA TRP A 515 -30.11 -8.56 -21.20
C TRP A 515 -28.75 -8.86 -20.59
N VAL A 516 -27.66 -8.82 -21.38
CA VAL A 516 -26.28 -9.04 -20.95
C VAL A 516 -25.50 -7.72 -20.99
N PHE A 517 -24.82 -7.42 -19.91
CA PHE A 517 -24.07 -6.17 -19.73
C PHE A 517 -22.64 -6.44 -19.30
N THR A 518 -21.74 -5.53 -19.67
CA THR A 518 -20.40 -5.41 -19.09
C THR A 518 -20.28 -4.12 -18.30
N PRO A 519 -19.27 -3.98 -17.44
CA PRO A 519 -19.00 -2.71 -16.74
C PRO A 519 -18.88 -1.51 -17.68
N GLU A 520 -18.25 -1.64 -18.84
CA GLU A 520 -18.14 -0.54 -19.83
C GLU A 520 -19.49 -0.06 -20.30
N GLN A 521 -20.38 -0.99 -20.61
CA GLN A 521 -21.73 -0.64 -21.10
C GLN A 521 -22.52 0.15 -20.04
N LEU A 522 -22.34 -0.20 -18.75
CA LEU A 522 -23.00 0.52 -17.65
C LEU A 522 -22.32 1.86 -17.33
N LEU A 523 -20.98 1.90 -17.27
CA LEU A 523 -20.23 3.03 -16.74
C LEU A 523 -19.78 4.04 -17.79
N ILE A 524 -19.59 3.60 -19.05
CA ILE A 524 -19.10 4.44 -20.15
C ILE A 524 -20.24 4.75 -21.12
N GLU A 525 -20.95 3.71 -21.60
CA GLU A 525 -22.04 3.88 -22.57
C GLU A 525 -23.35 4.33 -21.90
N GLY A 526 -23.46 4.20 -20.59
CA GLY A 526 -24.66 4.60 -19.83
C GLY A 526 -25.87 3.69 -20.05
N ARG A 527 -25.67 2.49 -20.61
CA ARG A 527 -26.76 1.49 -20.76
C ARG A 527 -27.25 1.06 -19.37
N ARG A 528 -28.56 0.77 -19.30
CA ARG A 528 -29.19 0.27 -18.07
C ARG A 528 -30.13 -0.90 -18.38
N PRO A 529 -30.25 -1.87 -17.46
CA PRO A 529 -31.36 -2.84 -17.49
C PRO A 529 -32.71 -2.15 -17.49
N VAL A 530 -33.74 -2.87 -17.88
CA VAL A 530 -35.12 -2.33 -17.83
C VAL A 530 -35.45 -1.96 -16.38
N GLU A 531 -36.10 -0.83 -16.16
CA GLU A 531 -36.50 -0.36 -14.84
C GLU A 531 -37.31 -1.43 -14.06
N GLY A 532 -36.96 -1.68 -12.82
CA GLY A 532 -37.62 -2.69 -12.00
C GLY A 532 -37.14 -4.13 -12.20
N SER A 533 -36.14 -4.35 -13.08
CA SER A 533 -35.55 -5.67 -13.30
C SER A 533 -34.88 -6.25 -12.07
N GLN A 534 -34.91 -7.58 -11.98
CA GLN A 534 -34.01 -8.38 -11.14
C GLN A 534 -32.67 -8.49 -11.87
N VAL A 535 -31.60 -7.94 -11.29
CA VAL A 535 -30.27 -7.91 -11.93
C VAL A 535 -29.33 -8.84 -11.18
N THR A 536 -28.66 -9.73 -11.93
CA THR A 536 -27.55 -10.51 -11.38
C THR A 536 -26.22 -9.92 -11.82
N VAL A 537 -25.34 -9.64 -10.86
CA VAL A 537 -23.91 -9.33 -11.11
C VAL A 537 -23.10 -10.60 -10.84
N TYR A 538 -22.53 -11.18 -11.89
CA TYR A 538 -21.62 -12.33 -11.76
C TYR A 538 -20.18 -11.84 -11.66
N ASP A 539 -19.62 -11.91 -10.45
CA ASP A 539 -18.29 -11.43 -10.11
C ASP A 539 -17.31 -12.58 -9.92
N ALA A 540 -16.56 -12.90 -10.97
CA ALA A 540 -15.46 -13.87 -10.94
C ALA A 540 -14.08 -13.18 -10.83
N GLU A 541 -14.00 -11.83 -10.83
CA GLU A 541 -12.78 -11.08 -10.51
C GLU A 541 -12.53 -11.10 -9.00
N GLY A 542 -13.57 -10.86 -8.20
CA GLY A 542 -13.51 -10.86 -6.76
C GLY A 542 -12.81 -9.65 -6.14
N TYR A 543 -12.69 -8.53 -6.87
CA TYR A 543 -12.10 -7.29 -6.35
C TYR A 543 -13.18 -6.19 -6.20
N TYR A 544 -12.92 -4.98 -6.68
CA TYR A 544 -13.84 -3.85 -6.45
C TYR A 544 -14.92 -3.67 -7.54
N MET A 545 -14.71 -4.19 -8.76
CA MET A 545 -15.59 -3.88 -9.90
C MET A 545 -16.97 -4.50 -9.72
N GLY A 546 -17.05 -5.79 -9.41
CA GLY A 546 -18.33 -6.48 -9.22
C GLY A 546 -19.14 -5.88 -8.08
N ALA A 547 -18.50 -5.64 -6.94
CA ALA A 547 -19.12 -4.99 -5.80
C ALA A 547 -19.54 -3.54 -6.10
N GLY A 548 -18.70 -2.76 -6.78
CA GLY A 548 -19.01 -1.38 -7.14
C GLY A 548 -20.19 -1.24 -8.09
N VAL A 549 -20.27 -2.12 -9.09
CA VAL A 549 -21.41 -2.15 -10.04
C VAL A 549 -22.68 -2.63 -9.34
N ALA A 550 -22.59 -3.65 -8.48
CA ALA A 550 -23.75 -4.11 -7.70
C ALA A 550 -24.29 -3.00 -6.78
N GLN A 551 -23.39 -2.27 -6.12
CA GLN A 551 -23.76 -1.11 -5.29
C GLN A 551 -24.44 -0.01 -6.13
N LEU A 552 -23.86 0.34 -7.29
CA LEU A 552 -24.41 1.34 -8.21
C LEU A 552 -25.84 1.00 -8.61
N LEU A 553 -26.09 -0.23 -9.04
CA LEU A 553 -27.40 -0.67 -9.47
C LEU A 553 -28.42 -0.71 -8.32
N ALA A 554 -27.99 -1.15 -7.12
CA ALA A 554 -28.83 -1.11 -5.92
C ALA A 554 -29.21 0.33 -5.53
N ASP A 555 -28.25 1.27 -5.59
CA ASP A 555 -28.48 2.69 -5.31
C ASP A 555 -29.43 3.34 -6.36
N GLU A 556 -29.44 2.82 -7.60
CA GLU A 556 -30.39 3.21 -8.67
C GLU A 556 -31.77 2.54 -8.53
N GLY A 557 -31.95 1.67 -7.52
CA GLY A 557 -33.25 1.07 -7.18
C GLY A 557 -33.56 -0.28 -7.81
N TYR A 558 -32.56 -0.94 -8.43
CA TYR A 558 -32.70 -2.31 -8.92
C TYR A 558 -32.65 -3.31 -7.75
N LYS A 559 -33.27 -4.47 -7.95
CA LYS A 559 -33.07 -5.63 -7.09
C LYS A 559 -31.83 -6.34 -7.58
N VAL A 560 -30.79 -6.43 -6.73
CA VAL A 560 -29.48 -6.94 -7.15
C VAL A 560 -29.12 -8.20 -6.40
N ASP A 561 -28.76 -9.24 -7.15
CA ASP A 561 -28.06 -10.42 -6.67
C ASP A 561 -26.62 -10.37 -7.14
N LEU A 562 -25.66 -10.46 -6.23
CA LEU A 562 -24.25 -10.62 -6.55
C LEU A 562 -23.86 -12.09 -6.34
N VAL A 563 -23.43 -12.75 -7.43
CA VAL A 563 -23.02 -14.17 -7.45
C VAL A 563 -21.52 -14.23 -7.70
N THR A 564 -20.79 -15.00 -6.89
CA THR A 564 -19.34 -15.16 -7.02
C THR A 564 -18.88 -16.59 -6.76
N PRO A 565 -17.87 -17.11 -7.51
CA PRO A 565 -17.24 -18.39 -7.22
C PRO A 565 -16.31 -18.35 -6.00
N HIS A 566 -15.99 -17.15 -5.49
CA HIS A 566 -15.12 -17.00 -4.33
C HIS A 566 -15.86 -17.29 -3.01
N ALA A 567 -15.08 -17.65 -1.99
CA ALA A 567 -15.62 -17.90 -0.64
C ALA A 567 -16.22 -16.64 0.02
N GLN A 568 -15.80 -15.46 -0.44
CA GLN A 568 -16.33 -14.16 0.00
C GLN A 568 -16.56 -13.26 -1.22
N VAL A 569 -17.56 -12.38 -1.13
CA VAL A 569 -17.71 -11.27 -2.07
C VAL A 569 -16.55 -10.30 -1.86
N ALA A 570 -15.97 -9.82 -2.96
CA ALA A 570 -14.78 -8.97 -2.97
C ALA A 570 -13.60 -9.59 -2.18
N ALA A 571 -13.32 -10.86 -2.41
CA ALA A 571 -12.31 -11.64 -1.68
C ALA A 571 -10.90 -11.03 -1.76
N GLU A 572 -10.50 -10.49 -2.92
CA GLU A 572 -9.21 -9.80 -3.11
C GLU A 572 -9.13 -8.49 -2.31
N ALA A 573 -10.27 -7.88 -1.97
CA ALA A 573 -10.31 -6.68 -1.16
C ALA A 573 -10.05 -6.95 0.33
N ASP A 574 -10.08 -8.19 0.79
CA ASP A 574 -9.64 -8.55 2.15
C ASP A 574 -8.14 -8.30 2.31
N MET A 575 -7.35 -8.52 1.25
CA MET A 575 -5.90 -8.23 1.24
C MET A 575 -5.59 -6.72 1.29
N THR A 576 -6.54 -5.86 0.91
CA THR A 576 -6.44 -4.39 1.04
C THR A 576 -7.14 -3.86 2.29
N LEU A 577 -7.62 -4.73 3.15
CA LEU A 577 -8.39 -4.42 4.38
C LEU A 577 -9.70 -3.65 4.10
N GLU A 578 -10.30 -3.84 2.93
CA GLU A 578 -11.52 -3.16 2.49
C GLU A 578 -12.73 -4.09 2.38
N GLY A 579 -12.49 -5.42 2.31
CA GLY A 579 -13.53 -6.40 2.00
C GLY A 579 -14.72 -6.36 2.97
N SER A 580 -14.48 -6.25 4.29
CA SER A 580 -15.56 -6.12 5.27
C SER A 580 -16.43 -4.89 5.02
N ALA A 581 -15.82 -3.71 4.85
CA ALA A 581 -16.55 -2.46 4.61
C ALA A 581 -17.35 -2.49 3.30
N ILE A 582 -16.82 -3.15 2.26
CA ILE A 582 -17.54 -3.36 0.99
C ILE A 582 -18.77 -4.25 1.22
N ARG A 583 -18.61 -5.38 1.88
CA ARG A 583 -19.73 -6.30 2.19
C ARG A 583 -20.80 -5.66 3.08
N ASP A 584 -20.39 -4.87 4.07
CA ASP A 584 -21.31 -4.12 4.94
C ASP A 584 -22.12 -3.10 4.13
N SER A 585 -21.48 -2.40 3.19
CA SER A 585 -22.16 -1.45 2.29
C SER A 585 -23.20 -2.15 1.39
N LEU A 586 -22.81 -3.25 0.74
CA LEU A 586 -23.69 -4.05 -0.11
C LEU A 586 -24.90 -4.59 0.68
N HIS A 587 -24.65 -5.10 1.88
CA HIS A 587 -25.73 -5.57 2.77
C HIS A 587 -26.66 -4.43 3.15
N GLY A 588 -26.12 -3.26 3.49
CA GLY A 588 -26.89 -2.07 3.82
C GLY A 588 -27.78 -1.57 2.68
N SER A 589 -27.37 -1.77 1.43
CA SER A 589 -28.13 -1.43 0.21
C SER A 589 -29.07 -2.57 -0.25
N GLY A 590 -29.14 -3.67 0.50
CA GLY A 590 -30.05 -4.77 0.20
C GLY A 590 -29.61 -5.70 -0.92
N VAL A 591 -28.35 -5.70 -1.28
CA VAL A 591 -27.77 -6.64 -2.26
C VAL A 591 -27.74 -8.05 -1.68
N ALA A 592 -28.34 -9.03 -2.37
CA ALA A 592 -28.26 -10.43 -2.00
C ALA A 592 -26.92 -11.02 -2.48
N MET A 593 -26.17 -11.63 -1.58
CA MET A 593 -24.81 -12.14 -1.87
C MET A 593 -24.78 -13.67 -1.89
N HIS A 594 -24.49 -14.27 -3.05
CA HIS A 594 -24.36 -15.72 -3.28
C HIS A 594 -22.89 -16.06 -3.51
N ARG A 595 -22.31 -16.80 -2.59
CA ARG A 595 -20.88 -17.14 -2.56
C ARG A 595 -20.66 -18.59 -2.96
N GLU A 596 -19.43 -18.92 -3.40
CA GLU A 596 -19.03 -20.27 -3.75
C GLU A 596 -19.93 -20.89 -4.85
N VAL A 597 -20.41 -20.05 -5.76
CA VAL A 597 -21.27 -20.44 -6.89
C VAL A 597 -20.55 -20.22 -8.21
N LEU A 598 -20.22 -21.29 -8.90
CA LEU A 598 -19.65 -21.27 -10.24
C LEU A 598 -20.80 -21.36 -11.26
N LEU A 599 -21.01 -20.29 -12.02
CA LEU A 599 -22.00 -20.31 -13.10
C LEU A 599 -21.49 -21.16 -14.28
N SER A 600 -22.39 -21.90 -14.91
CA SER A 600 -22.13 -22.73 -16.10
C SER A 600 -22.94 -22.29 -17.31
N ALA A 601 -24.15 -21.76 -17.10
CA ALA A 601 -25.05 -21.36 -18.16
C ALA A 601 -25.92 -20.16 -17.71
N ALA A 602 -26.39 -19.39 -18.70
CA ALA A 602 -27.37 -18.35 -18.47
C ALA A 602 -28.27 -18.18 -19.70
N GLN A 603 -29.54 -17.90 -19.47
CA GLN A 603 -30.51 -17.51 -20.50
C GLN A 603 -31.37 -16.38 -19.94
N PHE A 604 -32.03 -15.64 -20.81
CA PHE A 604 -32.97 -14.63 -20.35
C PHE A 604 -34.00 -15.23 -19.39
N GLY A 605 -34.15 -14.63 -18.22
CA GLY A 605 -35.02 -15.08 -17.14
C GLY A 605 -34.38 -16.02 -16.12
N ARG A 606 -33.20 -16.62 -16.39
CA ARG A 606 -32.59 -17.58 -15.43
C ARG A 606 -31.12 -17.83 -15.67
N ILE A 607 -30.36 -17.95 -14.56
CA ILE A 607 -28.97 -18.44 -14.57
C ILE A 607 -28.86 -19.79 -13.88
N TYR A 608 -27.82 -20.54 -14.23
CA TYR A 608 -27.53 -21.89 -13.74
C TYR A 608 -26.07 -22.02 -13.33
N GLY A 609 -25.82 -22.79 -12.28
CA GLY A 609 -24.49 -23.05 -11.77
C GLY A 609 -24.45 -24.19 -10.79
N VAL A 610 -23.33 -24.31 -10.10
CA VAL A 610 -23.11 -25.28 -9.03
C VAL A 610 -22.53 -24.59 -7.82
N GLY A 611 -22.96 -24.98 -6.63
CA GLY A 611 -22.39 -24.55 -5.35
C GLY A 611 -21.15 -25.34 -4.99
N GLN A 612 -20.60 -25.10 -3.79
CA GLN A 612 -19.36 -25.66 -3.28
C GLN A 612 -19.35 -27.22 -3.28
N PHE A 613 -20.49 -27.83 -3.00
CA PHE A 613 -20.63 -29.28 -2.89
C PHE A 613 -21.34 -29.89 -4.12
N GLU A 614 -21.19 -29.26 -5.28
CA GLU A 614 -21.80 -29.68 -6.55
C GLU A 614 -23.34 -29.65 -6.54
N GLU A 615 -23.97 -28.99 -5.54
CA GLU A 615 -25.41 -28.81 -5.53
C GLU A 615 -25.84 -27.86 -6.65
N PRO A 616 -26.93 -28.18 -7.37
CA PRO A 616 -27.43 -27.31 -8.42
C PRO A 616 -27.85 -25.94 -7.87
N PHE A 617 -27.37 -24.88 -8.52
CA PHE A 617 -27.78 -23.50 -8.25
C PHE A 617 -28.58 -22.96 -9.42
N THR A 618 -29.70 -22.32 -9.12
CA THR A 618 -30.49 -21.57 -10.11
C THR A 618 -31.02 -20.29 -9.51
N LEU A 619 -31.04 -19.22 -10.29
CA LEU A 619 -31.56 -17.93 -9.86
C LEU A 619 -32.32 -17.29 -11.02
N GLU A 620 -33.46 -16.66 -10.73
CA GLU A 620 -34.19 -15.86 -11.70
C GLU A 620 -33.50 -14.51 -11.90
N THR A 621 -33.40 -14.07 -13.14
CA THR A 621 -32.75 -12.79 -13.48
C THR A 621 -33.27 -12.23 -14.80
N ASP A 622 -33.56 -10.93 -14.83
CA ASP A 622 -33.98 -10.23 -16.04
C ASP A 622 -32.76 -9.65 -16.78
N ALA A 623 -31.65 -9.42 -16.07
CA ALA A 623 -30.42 -8.89 -16.63
C ALA A 623 -29.17 -9.49 -15.91
N LEU A 624 -28.14 -9.76 -16.70
CA LEU A 624 -26.87 -10.32 -16.23
C LEU A 624 -25.72 -9.36 -16.51
N VAL A 625 -25.01 -8.95 -15.48
CA VAL A 625 -23.78 -8.15 -15.60
C VAL A 625 -22.57 -9.08 -15.39
N LEU A 626 -21.66 -9.10 -16.34
CA LEU A 626 -20.49 -9.97 -16.35
C LEU A 626 -19.24 -9.22 -15.92
N VAL A 627 -18.74 -9.54 -14.72
CA VAL A 627 -17.45 -9.07 -14.19
C VAL A 627 -16.54 -10.29 -14.05
N THR A 628 -16.00 -10.76 -15.17
CA THR A 628 -15.32 -12.07 -15.23
C THR A 628 -13.84 -11.94 -15.55
N VAL A 629 -13.48 -11.87 -16.83
CA VAL A 629 -12.09 -11.63 -17.25
C VAL A 629 -12.03 -10.37 -18.10
N ARG A 630 -10.89 -9.70 -18.09
CA ARG A 630 -10.59 -8.60 -19.00
C ARG A 630 -9.81 -9.15 -20.19
N VAL A 631 -10.22 -8.79 -21.37
CA VAL A 631 -9.61 -9.20 -22.65
C VAL A 631 -8.81 -8.02 -23.19
N PRO A 632 -7.51 -8.20 -23.52
CA PRO A 632 -6.70 -7.16 -24.13
C PRO A 632 -7.32 -6.59 -25.42
N VAL A 633 -7.25 -5.27 -25.60
CA VAL A 633 -7.59 -4.58 -26.84
C VAL A 633 -6.30 -4.37 -27.62
N ASP A 634 -5.70 -5.44 -28.11
CA ASP A 634 -4.40 -5.46 -28.77
C ASP A 634 -4.46 -5.51 -30.32
N GLY A 635 -5.65 -5.49 -30.92
CA GLY A 635 -5.86 -5.64 -32.36
C GLY A 635 -5.01 -4.66 -33.18
N LEU A 636 -4.92 -3.40 -32.76
CA LEU A 636 -4.11 -2.38 -33.41
C LEU A 636 -2.61 -2.75 -33.40
N TYR A 637 -2.10 -3.23 -32.25
CA TYR A 637 -0.72 -3.71 -32.14
C TYR A 637 -0.46 -4.88 -33.08
N GLN A 638 -1.35 -5.88 -33.08
CA GLN A 638 -1.23 -7.07 -33.92
C GLN A 638 -1.27 -6.73 -35.42
N GLU A 639 -2.05 -5.74 -35.81
CA GLU A 639 -2.13 -5.25 -37.18
C GLU A 639 -0.83 -4.55 -37.62
N LEU A 640 -0.31 -3.67 -36.77
CA LEU A 640 0.94 -2.94 -37.05
C LEU A 640 2.14 -3.87 -37.20
N VAL A 641 2.33 -4.81 -36.27
CA VAL A 641 3.52 -5.67 -36.26
C VAL A 641 3.47 -6.79 -37.32
N ARG A 642 2.35 -7.02 -38.00
CA ARG A 642 2.27 -8.00 -39.09
C ARG A 642 2.99 -7.55 -40.36
N ASP A 643 3.09 -6.23 -40.58
CA ASP A 643 3.60 -5.66 -41.81
C ASP A 643 4.85 -4.82 -41.53
N HIS A 644 5.97 -5.49 -41.39
CA HIS A 644 7.26 -4.86 -41.14
C HIS A 644 7.71 -3.94 -42.29
N GLU A 645 7.41 -4.30 -43.56
CA GLU A 645 7.79 -3.48 -44.74
C GLU A 645 7.02 -2.14 -44.66
N ALA A 646 5.75 -2.14 -44.36
CA ALA A 646 4.99 -0.91 -44.20
C ALA A 646 5.45 -0.04 -43.03
N LEU A 647 5.93 -0.64 -41.92
CA LEU A 647 6.52 0.12 -40.81
C LEU A 647 7.83 0.79 -41.22
N GLU A 648 8.70 0.07 -41.93
CA GLU A 648 9.98 0.64 -42.48
C GLU A 648 9.71 1.75 -43.46
N GLU A 649 8.76 1.58 -44.39
CA GLU A 649 8.35 2.61 -45.36
C GLU A 649 7.79 3.86 -44.67
N ALA A 650 7.07 3.70 -43.56
CA ALA A 650 6.54 4.78 -42.74
C ALA A 650 7.60 5.43 -41.82
N GLY A 651 8.82 4.88 -41.75
CA GLY A 651 9.90 5.36 -40.87
C GLY A 651 9.68 5.03 -39.41
N ILE A 652 8.85 4.03 -39.07
CA ILE A 652 8.57 3.57 -37.70
C ILE A 652 9.65 2.55 -37.30
N GLU A 653 10.53 2.93 -36.37
CA GLU A 653 11.63 2.10 -35.89
C GLU A 653 11.14 0.97 -34.97
N ALA A 654 10.11 1.23 -34.15
CA ALA A 654 9.58 0.23 -33.23
C ALA A 654 8.11 0.50 -32.83
N VAL A 655 7.38 -0.61 -32.60
CA VAL A 655 6.03 -0.60 -32.02
C VAL A 655 6.06 -1.37 -30.70
N HIS A 656 5.59 -0.75 -29.61
CA HIS A 656 5.55 -1.33 -28.28
C HIS A 656 4.10 -1.51 -27.84
N CYS A 657 3.80 -2.61 -27.12
CA CYS A 657 2.50 -2.83 -26.47
C CYS A 657 2.69 -2.84 -24.95
N ILE A 658 1.89 -2.08 -24.21
CA ILE A 658 2.01 -1.96 -22.74
C ILE A 658 0.66 -1.93 -22.04
N GLY A 659 0.72 -2.13 -20.73
CA GLY A 659 -0.44 -2.06 -19.85
C GLY A 659 -1.43 -3.20 -20.12
N ASP A 660 -2.72 -2.91 -19.93
CA ASP A 660 -3.77 -3.93 -20.11
C ASP A 660 -3.95 -4.37 -21.57
N ALA A 661 -3.45 -3.61 -22.54
CA ALA A 661 -3.38 -4.05 -23.94
C ALA A 661 -2.41 -5.22 -24.13
N LEU A 662 -1.36 -5.30 -23.30
CA LEU A 662 -0.45 -6.43 -23.27
C LEU A 662 -0.99 -7.56 -22.36
N SER A 663 -1.40 -7.20 -21.13
CA SER A 663 -1.93 -8.15 -20.15
C SER A 663 -2.65 -7.41 -19.04
N PRO A 664 -3.96 -7.64 -18.84
CA PRO A 664 -4.74 -6.99 -17.79
C PRO A 664 -4.22 -7.33 -16.39
N ARG A 665 -3.88 -6.29 -15.59
CA ARG A 665 -3.27 -6.42 -14.27
C ARG A 665 -3.77 -5.33 -13.31
N PRO A 666 -3.44 -5.40 -12.00
CA PRO A 666 -3.68 -4.32 -11.06
C PRO A 666 -3.02 -3.00 -11.48
N LEU A 667 -3.60 -1.85 -11.04
CA LEU A 667 -3.13 -0.51 -11.40
C LEU A 667 -1.64 -0.29 -11.16
N ALA A 668 -1.08 -0.83 -10.07
CA ALA A 668 0.35 -0.68 -9.76
C ALA A 668 1.25 -1.32 -10.82
N ASP A 669 0.86 -2.50 -11.34
CA ASP A 669 1.63 -3.20 -12.37
C ASP A 669 1.53 -2.49 -13.72
N VAL A 670 0.35 -1.96 -14.03
CA VAL A 670 0.10 -1.17 -15.26
C VAL A 670 0.92 0.12 -15.23
N THR A 671 0.95 0.82 -14.10
CA THR A 671 1.77 2.01 -13.89
C THR A 671 3.25 1.69 -14.00
N PHE A 672 3.68 0.60 -13.34
CA PHE A 672 5.07 0.12 -13.41
C PHE A 672 5.50 -0.15 -14.84
N GLU A 673 4.65 -0.78 -15.65
CA GLU A 673 5.01 -1.12 -17.03
C GLU A 673 5.19 0.10 -17.92
N GLY A 674 4.30 1.09 -17.83
CA GLY A 674 4.48 2.37 -18.53
C GLY A 674 5.78 3.07 -18.11
N HIS A 675 6.06 3.08 -16.81
CA HIS A 675 7.31 3.64 -16.27
C HIS A 675 8.54 2.85 -16.74
N ARG A 676 8.46 1.51 -16.72
CA ARG A 676 9.53 0.62 -17.19
C ARG A 676 9.85 0.87 -18.66
N LEU A 677 8.84 0.91 -19.54
CA LEU A 677 9.07 1.22 -20.94
C LEU A 677 9.81 2.55 -21.08
N ALA A 678 9.39 3.60 -20.40
CA ALA A 678 10.06 4.89 -20.45
C ALA A 678 11.52 4.82 -19.97
N ARG A 679 11.81 4.09 -18.88
CA ARG A 679 13.18 3.91 -18.34
C ARG A 679 14.09 3.08 -19.24
N GLU A 680 13.55 2.03 -19.85
CA GLU A 680 14.26 1.03 -20.63
C GLU A 680 14.10 1.23 -22.15
N PHE A 681 13.58 2.37 -22.57
CA PHE A 681 13.20 2.66 -23.96
C PHE A 681 14.33 2.44 -24.99
N GLU A 682 15.56 2.76 -24.62
CA GLU A 682 16.75 2.57 -25.47
C GLU A 682 17.44 1.22 -25.25
N SER A 683 16.80 0.28 -24.53
CA SER A 683 17.35 -1.07 -24.41
C SER A 683 17.28 -1.79 -25.77
N PRO A 684 18.11 -2.82 -26.00
CA PRO A 684 18.08 -3.56 -27.26
C PRO A 684 16.72 -4.15 -27.63
N ASN A 685 15.89 -4.45 -26.65
CA ASN A 685 14.51 -4.90 -26.82
C ASN A 685 13.65 -4.42 -25.64
N PRO A 686 13.00 -3.26 -25.71
CA PRO A 686 12.19 -2.72 -24.63
C PRO A 686 10.94 -3.58 -24.27
N ALA A 687 10.53 -4.50 -25.14
CA ALA A 687 9.47 -5.46 -24.83
C ALA A 687 9.90 -6.45 -23.74
N ILE A 688 11.21 -6.66 -23.57
CA ILE A 688 11.76 -7.54 -22.53
C ILE A 688 12.41 -6.68 -21.44
N ALA A 689 11.95 -6.86 -20.22
CA ALA A 689 12.51 -6.15 -19.07
C ALA A 689 14.02 -6.42 -18.93
N LEU A 690 14.79 -5.37 -18.69
CA LEU A 690 16.21 -5.51 -18.39
C LEU A 690 16.43 -6.33 -17.10
N PRO A 691 17.51 -7.09 -17.00
CA PRO A 691 17.88 -7.76 -15.76
C PRO A 691 18.00 -6.77 -14.61
N TYR A 692 17.46 -7.13 -13.46
CA TYR A 692 17.56 -6.33 -12.25
C TYR A 692 18.47 -7.00 -11.22
N LYS A 693 19.02 -6.21 -10.31
CA LYS A 693 19.86 -6.72 -9.21
C LYS A 693 19.00 -7.60 -8.29
N ARG A 694 19.46 -8.82 -8.09
CA ARG A 694 18.88 -9.73 -7.09
C ARG A 694 19.76 -9.67 -5.85
N GLU A 695 19.12 -9.46 -4.72
CA GLU A 695 19.78 -9.58 -3.43
C GLU A 695 19.60 -11.03 -2.97
N PRO A 696 20.64 -11.88 -3.01
CA PRO A 696 20.50 -13.26 -2.58
C PRO A 696 20.25 -13.29 -1.08
N LEU A 697 19.31 -14.14 -0.65
CA LEU A 697 19.21 -14.55 0.74
C LEU A 697 20.59 -15.09 1.15
N ARG A 698 21.29 -14.39 2.03
CA ARG A 698 22.56 -14.92 2.54
C ARG A 698 22.22 -16.10 3.43
N LEU A 699 22.55 -17.28 2.96
CA LEU A 699 22.65 -18.42 3.86
C LEU A 699 23.70 -18.05 4.92
N VAL A 700 23.31 -18.11 6.18
CA VAL A 700 24.21 -17.89 7.32
C VAL A 700 25.42 -18.79 7.12
N ARG A 701 26.63 -18.21 7.06
CA ARG A 701 27.84 -19.03 7.05
C ARG A 701 27.88 -19.77 8.37
N ARG A 702 28.10 -21.08 8.35
CA ARG A 702 28.47 -21.85 9.54
C ARG A 702 29.60 -21.12 10.23
N GLY A 703 29.42 -20.73 11.50
CA GLY A 703 30.37 -19.96 12.29
C GLY A 703 29.88 -18.62 12.79
N ALA A 704 28.71 -18.14 12.35
CA ALA A 704 28.03 -16.96 12.91
C ALA A 704 27.31 -17.30 14.25
N PHE A 705 26.98 -18.56 14.47
CA PHE A 705 26.60 -19.08 15.77
C PHE A 705 27.85 -19.76 16.34
N SER A 706 28.34 -19.29 17.50
CA SER A 706 29.26 -20.08 18.31
C SER A 706 28.62 -21.45 18.44
N ASP A 707 29.34 -22.49 17.97
CA ASP A 707 28.85 -23.86 18.09
C ASP A 707 28.63 -24.11 19.59
N PRO A 708 27.41 -24.38 20.07
CA PRO A 708 27.20 -24.62 21.49
C PRO A 708 27.90 -25.92 21.97
N LEU A 709 28.63 -26.58 21.07
CA LEU A 709 29.39 -27.81 21.35
C LEU A 709 30.92 -27.63 21.25
N ASP A 710 31.44 -26.40 21.05
CA ASP A 710 32.86 -26.06 21.20
C ASP A 710 33.19 -25.50 22.56
#